data_0048c2bb6e4136757ef25a0d8ae6003f
#
_entry.id   0048c2bb6e4136757ef25a0d8ae6003f
#
_cell.length_a   1.000
_cell.length_b   1.000
_cell.length_c   1.000
_cell.angle_alpha   90.00
_cell.angle_beta   90.00
_cell.angle_gamma   90.00
#
_symmetry.space_group_name_H-M   'P 1'
#
loop_
_entity.id
_entity.type
_entity.pdbx_description
1 polymer ?
#
loop_
_entity_poly.entity_id
_entity_poly.type
_entity_poly.pdbx_seq_one_letter_code
_entity_poly.pdbx_strand_id
1 'polypeptide(L)'
;MATAFEIHHLLVSGDVVVDHHIYEGLRRAPTTERRRGVRDVRELGGAAILAELLKAAFASADDASWKVALGVSAPKPDENPCGHHAYAVWTPFAKERTGDGRDKVWRASLPMGYGHANTIAPDRARSAEACKPFEAKPLADLPKARILVLDDAGSFFREPAQKESWLLPSEPSADPDWIVLKMAGPVAQGDLWQELAARFADRLVCVVAAEELRAECVNISRGLSWERTVEEVREALLDSPAVKPLTKCRHLIVWFSADGALWLDQTDRTRPRARLAFDARGAEGEWRARSEGWMFGYSTAMTSAIAFGLARGLDARDESGLPRPLDLAEAIHRGLAALRDLIENGHGRVGDEPPPGFPVARLAPIIANSKQRFAEADVPWPASGEALAKSDHPWMIVESSQQPPELKTFPPLVGLARQYVLRGPRAFDAYPQAKFGKLDTIDRNEIETLRSLRRMMFAYDAQRRPSQPLSFGVFGPPGAGKSFGVKQIAEEVFGPQAWLEFNLSQFNGAPDLIGAFHQVRDKALSGVTPVAFWDEFDSDSYKWLKDLLAPMQDGRFQEGQVSHWIGKCVFIFAGGTSATYKEFGPAEGADDDAKLQFTLRKGPDFHSRLDAFYNVVGPNPREPPPPKETPKAPRRPDPADVCFPLRRALMIRSNLGCARDARLDFDSDLLDALLLVPKYEHGARSLQKMVSSLRPQDGVTIRRSALPPPAVIDVHVDGKAFDR
;
A
#
# COMPACT_ATOMS: atom_id res chain seq x y z
N MET A 1 31.28 -32.70 -28.75
CA MET A 1 31.01 -31.54 -29.61
C MET A 1 30.27 -30.52 -28.77
N ALA A 2 30.89 -29.39 -28.45
CA ALA A 2 30.22 -28.32 -27.79
C ALA A 2 29.16 -27.79 -28.79
N THR A 3 27.89 -27.95 -28.45
CA THR A 3 26.80 -27.30 -29.17
C THR A 3 27.07 -25.79 -29.10
N ALA A 4 27.26 -25.16 -30.27
CA ALA A 4 27.37 -23.72 -30.35
C ALA A 4 26.07 -23.12 -29.73
N PHE A 5 26.22 -22.40 -28.61
CA PHE A 5 25.07 -21.68 -28.02
C PHE A 5 24.60 -20.65 -29.05
N GLU A 6 23.31 -20.70 -29.36
CA GLU A 6 22.68 -19.67 -30.17
C GLU A 6 22.70 -18.35 -29.38
N ILE A 7 23.30 -17.31 -29.97
CA ILE A 7 23.39 -16.00 -29.34
C ILE A 7 22.12 -15.22 -29.66
N HIS A 8 21.39 -14.85 -28.65
CA HIS A 8 20.19 -14.02 -28.74
C HIS A 8 20.52 -12.55 -28.46
N HIS A 9 19.79 -11.65 -29.07
CA HIS A 9 20.01 -10.22 -28.94
C HIS A 9 18.78 -9.54 -28.30
N LEU A 10 19.08 -8.68 -27.31
CA LEU A 10 18.16 -7.72 -26.71
C LEU A 10 18.64 -6.32 -27.11
N LEU A 11 17.78 -5.58 -27.81
CA LEU A 11 18.06 -4.18 -28.16
C LEU A 11 17.33 -3.24 -27.20
N VAL A 12 18.01 -2.18 -26.79
CA VAL A 12 17.43 -1.09 -25.99
C VAL A 12 17.48 0.17 -26.81
N SER A 13 16.37 0.87 -26.93
CA SER A 13 16.28 2.20 -27.54
C SER A 13 15.43 3.12 -26.68
N GLY A 14 15.54 4.42 -26.89
CA GLY A 14 14.76 5.36 -26.12
C GLY A 14 15.49 6.66 -25.86
N ASP A 15 14.92 7.48 -25.02
CA ASP A 15 15.53 8.71 -24.55
C ASP A 15 16.87 8.43 -23.85
N VAL A 16 17.88 9.22 -24.20
CA VAL A 16 19.16 9.26 -23.48
C VAL A 16 19.26 10.60 -22.79
N VAL A 17 19.44 10.56 -21.48
CA VAL A 17 19.50 11.73 -20.60
C VAL A 17 20.90 11.82 -20.00
N VAL A 18 21.41 13.03 -19.81
CA VAL A 18 22.61 13.26 -19.01
C VAL A 18 22.17 13.57 -17.58
N ASP A 19 22.40 12.62 -16.68
CA ASP A 19 22.07 12.75 -15.26
C ASP A 19 23.21 13.47 -14.53
N HIS A 20 22.88 14.60 -13.90
CA HIS A 20 23.78 15.38 -13.06
C HIS A 20 23.50 15.08 -11.59
N HIS A 21 24.39 14.35 -10.96
CA HIS A 21 24.36 14.04 -9.55
C HIS A 21 25.22 15.05 -8.77
N ILE A 22 24.57 16.03 -8.17
CA ILE A 22 25.21 17.10 -7.42
C ILE A 22 25.32 16.67 -5.94
N TYR A 23 26.46 16.17 -5.53
CA TYR A 23 26.71 15.72 -4.18
C TYR A 23 27.13 16.88 -3.28
N GLU A 24 26.39 17.09 -2.18
CA GLU A 24 26.67 18.08 -1.16
C GLU A 24 27.14 17.45 0.17
N GLY A 25 27.98 18.18 0.90
CA GLY A 25 28.40 17.76 2.24
C GLY A 25 29.63 16.85 2.29
N LEU A 26 30.35 16.71 1.16
CA LEU A 26 31.66 16.04 1.13
C LEU A 26 32.66 16.81 1.99
N ARG A 27 33.24 16.16 2.99
CA ARG A 27 34.36 16.75 3.78
C ARG A 27 35.64 16.67 2.94
N ARG A 28 36.24 17.80 2.62
CA ARG A 28 37.63 17.82 2.17
C ARG A 28 38.56 17.62 3.38
N ALA A 29 39.72 17.01 3.11
CA ALA A 29 40.74 16.70 4.07
C ALA A 29 41.10 17.88 5.02
N PRO A 30 41.78 17.64 6.17
CA PRO A 30 41.87 18.56 7.27
C PRO A 30 42.75 19.79 6.97
N THR A 31 42.17 20.77 6.38
CA THR A 31 42.66 22.14 6.35
C THR A 31 41.62 23.01 7.06
N THR A 32 42.09 23.98 7.79
CA THR A 32 41.46 24.83 8.81
C THR A 32 40.17 25.58 8.36
N GLU A 33 39.64 25.37 7.15
CA GLU A 33 38.40 25.93 6.67
C GLU A 33 37.36 24.81 6.39
N ARG A 34 36.24 24.84 7.14
CA ARG A 34 35.04 23.99 6.93
C ARG A 34 34.28 24.43 5.66
N ARG A 35 34.84 24.22 4.49
CA ARG A 35 34.09 24.39 3.24
C ARG A 35 33.36 23.10 2.91
N ARG A 36 32.02 23.17 2.79
CA ARG A 36 31.21 22.08 2.20
C ARG A 36 31.61 21.95 0.73
N GLY A 37 32.22 20.81 0.37
CA GLY A 37 32.53 20.51 -1.02
C GLY A 37 31.23 20.15 -1.78
N VAL A 38 31.14 20.60 -3.02
CA VAL A 38 30.12 20.16 -4.00
C VAL A 38 30.86 19.41 -5.10
N ARG A 39 30.29 18.30 -5.52
CA ARG A 39 30.82 17.51 -6.64
C ARG A 39 29.68 17.17 -7.61
N ASP A 40 29.87 17.48 -8.88
CA ASP A 40 28.98 17.10 -10.00
C ASP A 40 29.54 15.80 -10.60
N VAL A 41 28.76 14.71 -10.52
CA VAL A 41 29.02 13.44 -11.19
C VAL A 41 28.01 13.31 -12.31
N ARG A 42 28.47 13.07 -13.54
CA ARG A 42 27.63 12.99 -14.71
C ARG A 42 27.67 11.57 -15.25
N GLU A 43 26.50 11.04 -15.56
CA GLU A 43 26.34 9.76 -16.21
C GLU A 43 25.24 9.79 -17.26
N LEU A 44 25.20 8.78 -18.13
CA LEU A 44 24.12 8.63 -19.10
C LEU A 44 22.98 7.87 -18.47
N GLY A 45 21.82 8.50 -18.36
CA GLY A 45 20.56 7.92 -17.92
C GLY A 45 19.67 7.44 -19.06
N GLY A 46 18.40 7.18 -18.74
CA GLY A 46 17.42 6.72 -19.72
C GLY A 46 17.76 5.36 -20.33
N ALA A 47 17.66 5.23 -21.64
CA ALA A 47 17.93 3.98 -22.37
C ALA A 47 19.37 3.48 -22.18
N ALA A 48 20.35 4.38 -21.96
CA ALA A 48 21.73 3.99 -21.76
C ALA A 48 21.92 3.19 -20.46
N ILE A 49 21.41 3.72 -19.32
CA ILE A 49 21.51 3.04 -18.02
C ILE A 49 20.66 1.77 -17.99
N LEU A 50 19.51 1.77 -18.69
CA LEU A 50 18.68 0.58 -18.86
C LEU A 50 19.45 -0.56 -19.57
N ALA A 51 20.17 -0.24 -20.65
CA ALA A 51 21.00 -1.19 -21.37
C ALA A 51 22.18 -1.70 -20.50
N GLU A 52 22.78 -0.83 -19.71
CA GLU A 52 23.88 -1.17 -18.81
C GLU A 52 23.45 -2.07 -17.67
N LEU A 53 22.30 -1.80 -17.08
CA LEU A 53 21.71 -2.63 -16.02
C LEU A 53 21.33 -4.02 -16.54
N LEU A 54 20.77 -4.12 -17.76
CA LEU A 54 20.46 -5.40 -18.39
C LEU A 54 21.74 -6.20 -18.71
N LYS A 55 22.78 -5.58 -19.26
CA LYS A 55 24.08 -6.24 -19.49
C LYS A 55 24.63 -6.82 -18.19
N ALA A 56 24.63 -6.03 -17.14
CA ALA A 56 25.12 -6.44 -15.84
C ALA A 56 24.26 -7.55 -15.21
N ALA A 57 22.93 -7.55 -15.44
CA ALA A 57 22.04 -8.60 -14.96
C ALA A 57 22.31 -9.95 -15.64
N PHE A 58 22.48 -9.98 -16.96
CA PHE A 58 22.88 -11.21 -17.68
C PHE A 58 24.25 -11.70 -17.23
N ALA A 59 25.22 -10.82 -17.06
CA ALA A 59 26.54 -11.18 -16.52
C ALA A 59 26.44 -11.76 -15.10
N SER A 60 25.58 -11.19 -14.25
CA SER A 60 25.35 -11.68 -12.88
C SER A 60 24.63 -13.04 -12.82
N ALA A 61 23.96 -13.42 -13.89
CA ALA A 61 23.32 -14.72 -14.06
C ALA A 61 24.20 -15.76 -14.72
N ASP A 62 25.47 -15.43 -15.07
CA ASP A 62 26.40 -16.24 -15.89
C ASP A 62 25.75 -16.66 -17.23
N ASP A 63 24.87 -15.82 -17.78
CA ASP A 63 24.13 -16.10 -19.01
C ASP A 63 24.79 -15.42 -20.23
N ALA A 64 25.66 -16.15 -20.90
CA ALA A 64 26.37 -15.68 -22.10
C ALA A 64 25.53 -15.82 -23.39
N SER A 65 24.35 -16.43 -23.33
CA SER A 65 23.49 -16.64 -24.51
C SER A 65 22.80 -15.36 -24.97
N TRP A 66 22.70 -14.35 -24.09
CA TRP A 66 22.07 -13.07 -24.37
C TRP A 66 23.10 -11.93 -24.50
N LYS A 67 23.00 -11.16 -25.57
CA LYS A 67 23.77 -9.92 -25.77
C LYS A 67 22.85 -8.71 -25.80
N VAL A 68 23.16 -7.72 -24.98
CA VAL A 68 22.42 -6.46 -24.92
C VAL A 68 23.16 -5.39 -25.74
N ALA A 69 22.45 -4.70 -26.61
CA ALA A 69 22.98 -3.59 -27.38
C ALA A 69 22.10 -2.34 -27.26
N LEU A 70 22.74 -1.16 -27.25
CA LEU A 70 22.05 0.12 -27.32
C LEU A 70 21.86 0.52 -28.78
N GLY A 71 20.62 0.73 -29.20
CA GLY A 71 20.24 1.03 -30.58
C GLY A 71 20.32 2.52 -30.95
N VAL A 72 20.64 3.38 -29.99
CA VAL A 72 20.90 4.79 -30.21
C VAL A 72 22.35 5.12 -29.90
N SER A 73 22.89 6.20 -30.52
CA SER A 73 24.19 6.70 -30.14
C SER A 73 24.07 7.44 -28.81
N ALA A 74 24.93 7.12 -27.87
CA ALA A 74 25.03 7.83 -26.61
C ALA A 74 26.24 8.76 -26.66
N PRO A 75 26.07 10.07 -26.78
CA PRO A 75 27.19 11.01 -26.71
C PRO A 75 27.79 10.99 -25.31
N LYS A 76 29.08 11.33 -25.21
CA LYS A 76 29.70 11.48 -23.90
C LYS A 76 29.01 12.58 -23.11
N PRO A 77 28.81 12.42 -21.78
CA PRO A 77 28.09 13.40 -20.96
C PRO A 77 28.62 14.83 -21.09
N ASP A 78 29.93 14.99 -21.27
CA ASP A 78 30.58 16.32 -21.38
C ASP A 78 30.50 16.93 -22.79
N GLU A 79 30.14 16.12 -23.79
CA GLU A 79 30.15 16.54 -25.21
C GLU A 79 28.76 16.82 -25.78
N ASN A 80 27.68 16.64 -24.98
CA ASN A 80 26.31 16.81 -25.47
C ASN A 80 25.63 18.09 -24.95
N PRO A 81 25.89 19.29 -25.59
CA PRO A 81 25.24 20.52 -25.18
C PRO A 81 23.76 20.60 -25.56
N CYS A 82 23.27 19.65 -26.36
CA CYS A 82 21.91 19.59 -26.88
C CYS A 82 21.06 18.48 -26.25
N GLY A 83 21.68 17.69 -25.36
CA GLY A 83 21.00 16.57 -24.71
C GLY A 83 19.94 17.01 -23.73
N HIS A 84 19.10 16.05 -23.38
CA HIS A 84 18.25 16.17 -22.22
C HIS A 84 19.11 16.04 -20.96
N HIS A 85 18.96 16.96 -20.01
CA HIS A 85 19.69 16.96 -18.76
C HIS A 85 18.71 16.84 -17.60
N ALA A 86 19.02 15.93 -16.67
CA ALA A 86 18.31 15.80 -15.40
C ALA A 86 19.25 16.16 -14.25
N TYR A 87 18.74 16.87 -13.26
CA TYR A 87 19.53 17.37 -12.15
C TYR A 87 18.93 16.91 -10.83
N ALA A 88 19.77 16.44 -9.93
CA ALA A 88 19.37 16.13 -8.56
C ALA A 88 20.48 16.49 -7.56
N VAL A 89 20.10 17.05 -6.42
CA VAL A 89 21.00 17.32 -5.31
C VAL A 89 20.97 16.16 -4.35
N TRP A 90 22.14 15.56 -4.10
CA TRP A 90 22.32 14.39 -3.26
C TRP A 90 22.95 14.77 -1.94
N THR A 91 22.30 14.40 -0.84
CA THR A 91 22.78 14.65 0.53
C THR A 91 22.77 13.39 1.36
N PRO A 92 23.55 13.35 2.46
CA PRO A 92 23.56 12.21 3.39
C PRO A 92 22.27 12.11 4.19
N PHE A 93 21.54 11.00 4.03
CA PHE A 93 20.40 10.64 4.87
C PHE A 93 20.71 9.41 5.71
N ALA A 94 20.08 9.28 6.88
CA ALA A 94 20.11 8.01 7.61
C ALA A 94 19.54 6.88 6.74
N LYS A 95 20.12 5.70 6.83
CA LYS A 95 19.66 4.54 6.06
C LYS A 95 18.18 4.24 6.38
N GLU A 96 17.84 4.25 7.67
CA GLU A 96 16.47 4.12 8.16
C GLU A 96 16.09 5.36 8.98
N ARG A 97 14.86 5.81 8.86
CA ARG A 97 14.33 6.99 9.57
C ARG A 97 14.35 6.82 11.10
N THR A 98 14.15 5.59 11.58
CA THR A 98 14.14 5.23 13.01
C THR A 98 15.46 4.65 13.50
N GLY A 99 16.47 4.59 12.63
CA GLY A 99 17.80 4.05 12.96
C GLY A 99 18.63 5.00 13.85
N ASP A 100 19.77 4.53 14.35
CA ASP A 100 20.70 5.29 15.19
C ASP A 100 21.46 6.41 14.44
N GLY A 101 21.17 6.58 13.16
CA GLY A 101 21.74 7.62 12.29
C GLY A 101 23.23 7.45 11.94
N ARG A 102 23.87 6.36 12.36
CA ARG A 102 25.29 6.07 12.08
C ARG A 102 25.53 5.68 10.64
N ASP A 103 24.68 4.81 10.09
CA ASP A 103 24.74 4.42 8.68
C ASP A 103 24.00 5.45 7.81
N LYS A 104 24.74 6.15 6.97
CA LYS A 104 24.20 7.14 6.04
C LYS A 104 24.40 6.70 4.60
N VAL A 105 23.38 7.00 3.78
CA VAL A 105 23.36 6.74 2.34
C VAL A 105 23.06 8.02 1.57
N TRP A 106 23.49 8.06 0.31
CA TRP A 106 23.20 9.15 -0.58
C TRP A 106 21.80 9.02 -1.14
N ARG A 107 20.94 10.03 -0.90
CA ARG A 107 19.62 10.17 -1.53
C ARG A 107 19.43 11.62 -2.00
N ALA A 108 18.57 11.83 -2.98
CA ALA A 108 18.27 13.16 -3.45
C ALA A 108 17.47 13.93 -2.40
N SER A 109 17.96 15.12 -2.04
CA SER A 109 17.24 16.09 -1.20
C SER A 109 16.35 16.99 -2.03
N LEU A 110 16.74 17.27 -3.28
CA LEU A 110 16.02 18.13 -4.19
C LEU A 110 16.15 17.57 -5.61
N PRO A 111 15.06 17.12 -6.23
CA PRO A 111 14.99 16.89 -7.67
C PRO A 111 14.84 18.24 -8.35
N MET A 112 15.74 18.57 -9.27
CA MET A 112 15.71 19.82 -10.01
C MET A 112 15.00 19.67 -11.38
N GLY A 113 14.58 18.46 -11.72
CA GLY A 113 13.79 18.18 -12.90
C GLY A 113 14.60 18.01 -14.17
N TYR A 114 13.87 17.91 -15.28
CA TYR A 114 14.41 17.79 -16.61
C TYR A 114 14.42 19.16 -17.31
N GLY A 115 15.42 19.39 -18.16
CA GLY A 115 15.46 20.55 -19.01
C GLY A 115 16.19 20.27 -20.31
N HIS A 116 15.76 20.89 -21.39
CA HIS A 116 16.58 21.05 -22.58
C HIS A 116 17.70 22.06 -22.28
N ALA A 117 18.91 21.82 -22.79
CA ALA A 117 19.99 22.76 -22.66
C ALA A 117 19.59 24.17 -23.21
N ASN A 118 18.68 24.22 -24.18
CA ASN A 118 18.13 25.43 -24.74
C ASN A 118 17.18 26.22 -23.80
N THR A 119 16.57 25.59 -22.82
CA THR A 119 15.72 26.25 -21.82
C THR A 119 16.51 26.88 -20.68
N ILE A 120 17.74 26.42 -20.47
CA ILE A 120 18.64 26.92 -19.41
C ILE A 120 19.45 28.15 -19.93
N ALA A 121 19.63 28.27 -21.24
CA ALA A 121 20.36 29.37 -21.87
C ALA A 121 19.58 29.92 -23.10
N PRO A 122 18.54 30.76 -22.88
CA PRO A 122 17.70 31.29 -23.95
C PRO A 122 18.48 32.09 -25.02
N ASP A 123 19.63 32.67 -24.65
CA ASP A 123 20.46 33.47 -25.56
C ASP A 123 21.27 32.66 -26.57
N ARG A 124 21.26 31.34 -26.47
CA ARG A 124 21.92 30.37 -27.36
C ARG A 124 20.93 29.56 -28.17
N ALA A 125 19.79 30.13 -28.54
CA ALA A 125 18.80 29.45 -29.39
C ALA A 125 19.46 29.04 -30.72
N ARG A 126 20.03 27.83 -30.75
CA ARG A 126 20.28 27.08 -31.96
C ARG A 126 18.93 26.60 -32.47
N SER A 127 18.71 26.66 -33.78
CA SER A 127 17.47 26.12 -34.37
C SER A 127 17.20 24.71 -33.84
N ALA A 128 15.97 24.40 -33.47
CA ALA A 128 15.56 23.10 -32.97
C ALA A 128 15.94 21.94 -33.92
N GLU A 129 16.11 22.22 -35.21
CA GLU A 129 16.55 21.28 -36.23
C GLU A 129 18.02 20.86 -36.14
N ALA A 130 18.88 21.61 -35.44
CA ALA A 130 20.31 21.33 -35.34
C ALA A 130 20.71 20.52 -34.09
N CYS A 131 19.79 20.26 -33.18
CA CYS A 131 20.08 19.66 -31.88
C CYS A 131 19.32 18.35 -31.68
N LYS A 132 19.91 17.23 -32.09
CA LYS A 132 19.38 15.90 -31.75
C LYS A 132 20.03 15.44 -30.46
N PRO A 133 19.25 15.09 -29.41
CA PRO A 133 19.80 14.65 -28.13
C PRO A 133 20.44 13.26 -28.21
N PHE A 134 20.04 12.47 -29.19
CA PHE A 134 20.61 11.17 -29.55
C PHE A 134 20.30 10.88 -31.02
N GLU A 135 21.03 9.93 -31.62
CA GLU A 135 20.81 9.51 -33.02
C GLU A 135 20.55 7.99 -33.05
N ALA A 136 19.60 7.59 -33.89
CA ALA A 136 19.38 6.18 -34.17
C ALA A 136 20.61 5.57 -34.85
N LYS A 137 21.01 4.39 -34.44
CA LYS A 137 21.93 3.57 -35.23
C LYS A 137 21.16 2.97 -36.40
N PRO A 138 21.76 2.90 -37.61
CA PRO A 138 21.09 2.26 -38.73
C PRO A 138 20.65 0.84 -38.35
N LEU A 139 19.41 0.50 -38.62
CA LEU A 139 18.85 -0.83 -38.28
C LEU A 139 19.65 -1.97 -38.96
N ALA A 140 20.22 -1.71 -40.13
CA ALA A 140 21.09 -2.66 -40.84
C ALA A 140 22.38 -3.01 -40.09
N ASP A 141 22.86 -2.11 -39.21
CA ASP A 141 24.08 -2.31 -38.43
C ASP A 141 23.83 -2.99 -37.09
N LEU A 142 22.56 -3.21 -36.76
CA LEU A 142 22.11 -3.81 -35.50
C LEU A 142 21.77 -5.27 -35.69
N PRO A 143 22.06 -6.14 -34.71
CA PRO A 143 21.66 -7.53 -34.76
C PRO A 143 20.13 -7.66 -34.70
N LYS A 144 19.60 -8.73 -35.31
CA LYS A 144 18.17 -9.06 -35.17
C LYS A 144 17.82 -9.28 -33.69
N ALA A 145 16.92 -8.46 -33.17
CA ALA A 145 16.49 -8.53 -31.77
C ALA A 145 15.39 -9.61 -31.58
N ARG A 146 15.53 -10.43 -30.56
CA ARG A 146 14.42 -11.20 -30.02
C ARG A 146 13.57 -10.38 -29.06
N ILE A 147 14.23 -9.45 -28.34
CA ILE A 147 13.52 -8.52 -27.43
C ILE A 147 13.96 -7.09 -27.75
N LEU A 148 13.00 -6.21 -27.93
CA LEU A 148 13.20 -4.77 -28.07
C LEU A 148 12.67 -4.07 -26.83
N VAL A 149 13.49 -3.28 -26.15
CA VAL A 149 13.10 -2.51 -24.97
C VAL A 149 13.13 -1.03 -25.34
N LEU A 150 12.01 -0.36 -25.15
CA LEU A 150 11.81 1.05 -25.49
C LEU A 150 11.65 1.88 -24.21
N ASP A 151 12.50 2.88 -24.03
CA ASP A 151 12.44 3.83 -22.93
C ASP A 151 11.75 5.13 -23.38
N ASP A 152 10.47 5.24 -23.07
CA ASP A 152 9.62 6.39 -23.38
C ASP A 152 9.35 7.23 -22.12
N ALA A 153 10.40 7.53 -21.35
CA ALA A 153 10.27 8.29 -20.11
C ALA A 153 10.38 9.81 -20.30
N GLY A 154 11.03 10.27 -21.36
CA GLY A 154 11.29 11.69 -21.60
C GLY A 154 10.25 12.40 -22.46
N SER A 155 9.24 11.69 -22.97
CA SER A 155 8.20 12.18 -23.90
C SER A 155 8.69 12.60 -25.30
N PHE A 156 9.97 12.96 -25.46
CA PHE A 156 10.54 13.34 -26.77
C PHE A 156 10.67 12.14 -27.71
N PHE A 157 11.01 10.99 -27.19
CA PHE A 157 11.20 9.74 -27.95
C PHE A 157 9.94 9.29 -28.71
N ARG A 158 8.74 9.63 -28.21
CA ARG A 158 7.46 9.26 -28.83
C ARG A 158 7.05 10.08 -30.03
N GLU A 159 7.79 11.15 -30.36
CA GLU A 159 7.45 12.06 -31.45
C GLU A 159 7.78 11.44 -32.83
N PRO A 160 7.05 11.81 -33.91
CA PRO A 160 7.29 11.28 -35.26
C PRO A 160 8.72 11.51 -35.79
N ALA A 161 9.35 12.61 -35.35
CA ALA A 161 10.74 12.93 -35.69
C ALA A 161 11.76 11.88 -35.20
N GLN A 162 11.36 11.04 -34.21
CA GLN A 162 12.20 9.99 -33.63
C GLN A 162 11.87 8.58 -34.18
N LYS A 163 11.04 8.45 -35.21
CA LYS A 163 10.57 7.18 -35.73
C LYS A 163 11.70 6.18 -36.07
N GLU A 164 12.81 6.64 -36.59
CA GLU A 164 13.97 5.81 -36.84
C GLU A 164 14.58 5.23 -35.56
N SER A 165 14.54 5.98 -34.47
CA SER A 165 15.04 5.55 -33.15
C SER A 165 14.13 4.52 -32.47
N TRP A 166 12.89 4.31 -32.93
CA TRP A 166 12.01 3.27 -32.39
C TRP A 166 12.47 1.87 -32.76
N LEU A 167 13.34 1.74 -33.79
CA LEU A 167 13.91 0.47 -34.28
C LEU A 167 12.85 -0.58 -34.62
N LEU A 168 11.64 -0.14 -34.97
CA LEU A 168 10.55 -1.03 -35.33
C LEU A 168 10.75 -1.57 -36.75
N PRO A 169 10.78 -2.91 -36.97
CA PRO A 169 10.97 -3.49 -38.29
C PRO A 169 9.85 -3.12 -39.24
N SER A 170 10.16 -2.94 -40.51
CA SER A 170 9.13 -2.75 -41.56
C SER A 170 8.53 -4.08 -42.01
N GLU A 171 9.32 -5.17 -41.98
CA GLU A 171 8.93 -6.50 -42.43
C GLU A 171 8.57 -7.41 -41.26
N PRO A 172 7.42 -8.12 -41.28
CA PRO A 172 7.00 -8.99 -40.19
C PRO A 172 7.99 -10.12 -39.84
N SER A 173 8.83 -10.56 -40.81
CA SER A 173 9.87 -11.58 -40.61
C SER A 173 10.99 -11.11 -39.68
N ALA A 174 11.11 -9.81 -39.49
CA ALA A 174 12.10 -9.19 -38.60
C ALA A 174 11.55 -8.81 -37.25
N ASP A 175 10.25 -9.03 -36.99
CA ASP A 175 9.61 -8.67 -35.74
C ASP A 175 10.29 -9.36 -34.55
N PRO A 176 10.49 -8.65 -33.42
CA PRO A 176 10.95 -9.24 -32.18
C PRO A 176 9.89 -10.16 -31.57
N ASP A 177 10.30 -11.11 -30.75
CA ASP A 177 9.37 -11.94 -29.97
C ASP A 177 8.57 -11.08 -28.97
N TRP A 178 9.25 -10.10 -28.34
CA TRP A 178 8.66 -9.17 -27.40
C TRP A 178 9.14 -7.73 -27.59
N ILE A 179 8.23 -6.79 -27.36
CA ILE A 179 8.55 -5.36 -27.22
C ILE A 179 8.16 -4.93 -25.82
N VAL A 180 9.10 -4.45 -25.04
CA VAL A 180 8.89 -3.93 -23.70
C VAL A 180 8.89 -2.41 -23.74
N LEU A 181 7.78 -1.79 -23.39
CA LEU A 181 7.66 -0.34 -23.32
C LEU A 181 7.73 0.13 -21.87
N LYS A 182 8.80 0.81 -21.51
CA LYS A 182 8.90 1.59 -20.27
C LYS A 182 8.17 2.90 -20.50
N MET A 183 6.99 3.04 -19.91
CA MET A 183 6.11 4.18 -20.18
C MET A 183 6.07 5.17 -19.01
N ALA A 184 6.18 6.46 -19.32
CA ALA A 184 5.81 7.56 -18.43
C ALA A 184 4.62 8.34 -19.03
N GLY A 185 4.07 9.30 -18.26
CA GLY A 185 2.99 10.15 -18.74
C GLY A 185 3.41 11.12 -19.87
N PRO A 186 2.48 11.56 -20.69
CA PRO A 186 1.07 11.15 -20.77
C PRO A 186 0.92 9.71 -21.25
N VAL A 187 0.03 8.95 -20.57
CA VAL A 187 -0.07 7.51 -20.73
C VAL A 187 -0.82 7.15 -22.04
N ALA A 188 -0.32 6.15 -22.75
CA ALA A 188 -0.95 5.60 -23.98
C ALA A 188 -1.26 6.69 -25.04
N GLN A 189 -0.38 7.66 -25.18
CA GLN A 189 -0.51 8.77 -26.13
C GLN A 189 0.72 8.87 -27.04
N GLY A 190 0.55 9.60 -28.16
CA GLY A 190 1.59 9.86 -29.16
C GLY A 190 1.70 8.78 -30.24
N ASP A 191 2.51 9.09 -31.26
CA ASP A 191 2.62 8.25 -32.47
C ASP A 191 3.30 6.91 -32.20
N LEU A 192 4.27 6.86 -31.29
CA LEU A 192 4.89 5.61 -30.88
C LEU A 192 3.85 4.63 -30.31
N TRP A 193 2.99 5.11 -29.40
CA TRP A 193 1.94 4.27 -28.83
C TRP A 193 0.96 3.77 -29.90
N GLN A 194 0.56 4.66 -30.80
CA GLN A 194 -0.36 4.29 -31.90
C GLN A 194 0.23 3.21 -32.80
N GLU A 195 1.52 3.35 -33.17
CA GLU A 195 2.24 2.34 -33.97
C GLU A 195 2.34 1.00 -33.23
N LEU A 196 2.74 1.01 -31.94
CA LEU A 196 2.86 -0.20 -31.13
C LEU A 196 1.52 -0.89 -30.92
N ALA A 197 0.49 -0.15 -30.58
CA ALA A 197 -0.83 -0.69 -30.34
C ALA A 197 -1.52 -1.21 -31.63
N ALA A 198 -1.19 -0.67 -32.80
CA ALA A 198 -1.76 -1.11 -34.07
C ALA A 198 -1.04 -2.35 -34.63
N ARG A 199 0.29 -2.41 -34.53
CA ARG A 199 1.09 -3.46 -35.21
C ARG A 199 1.62 -4.54 -34.29
N PHE A 200 1.88 -4.24 -33.03
CA PHE A 200 2.63 -5.12 -32.12
C PHE A 200 1.84 -5.46 -30.85
N ALA A 201 0.55 -5.18 -30.79
CA ALA A 201 -0.29 -5.39 -29.61
C ALA A 201 -0.10 -6.78 -28.95
N ASP A 202 0.05 -7.84 -29.75
CA ASP A 202 0.19 -9.22 -29.28
C ASP A 202 1.63 -9.60 -28.82
N ARG A 203 2.56 -8.67 -28.95
CA ARG A 203 3.97 -8.81 -28.52
C ARG A 203 4.37 -7.71 -27.53
N LEU A 204 3.41 -6.82 -27.20
CA LEU A 204 3.67 -5.63 -26.40
C LEU A 204 3.52 -5.92 -24.91
N VAL A 205 4.56 -5.61 -24.16
CA VAL A 205 4.59 -5.61 -22.69
C VAL A 205 4.77 -4.18 -22.22
N CYS A 206 3.78 -3.60 -21.57
CA CYS A 206 3.84 -2.23 -21.06
C CYS A 206 4.15 -2.24 -19.55
N VAL A 207 5.13 -1.45 -19.13
CA VAL A 207 5.52 -1.27 -17.72
C VAL A 207 5.31 0.18 -17.33
N VAL A 208 4.38 0.43 -16.43
CA VAL A 208 3.96 1.79 -16.03
C VAL A 208 3.77 1.89 -14.52
N ALA A 209 4.10 3.05 -13.94
CA ALA A 209 3.83 3.32 -12.54
C ALA A 209 2.35 3.66 -12.31
N ALA A 210 1.79 3.28 -11.18
CA ALA A 210 0.45 3.73 -10.78
C ALA A 210 0.35 5.25 -10.65
N GLU A 211 1.47 5.93 -10.37
CA GLU A 211 1.56 7.40 -10.33
C GLU A 211 1.25 8.02 -11.69
N GLU A 212 1.71 7.41 -12.78
CA GLU A 212 1.44 7.90 -14.14
C GLU A 212 -0.06 7.79 -14.47
N LEU A 213 -0.71 6.70 -13.99
CA LEU A 213 -2.17 6.56 -14.13
C LEU A 213 -2.90 7.66 -13.35
N ARG A 214 -2.46 7.97 -12.13
CA ARG A 214 -3.02 9.05 -11.31
C ARG A 214 -2.84 10.42 -11.96
N ALA A 215 -1.71 10.64 -12.65
CA ALA A 215 -1.44 11.86 -13.39
C ALA A 215 -2.44 12.10 -14.54
N GLU A 216 -3.05 11.04 -15.07
CA GLU A 216 -4.15 11.11 -16.06
C GLU A 216 -5.53 11.38 -15.40
N CYS A 217 -5.55 11.96 -14.21
CA CYS A 217 -6.77 12.27 -13.45
C CYS A 217 -7.64 11.05 -13.10
N VAL A 218 -7.03 9.87 -12.98
CA VAL A 218 -7.73 8.68 -12.53
C VAL A 218 -7.68 8.58 -11.01
N ASN A 219 -8.82 8.33 -10.39
CA ASN A 219 -8.90 8.22 -8.93
C ASN A 219 -8.48 6.82 -8.47
N ILE A 220 -7.22 6.68 -8.07
CA ILE A 220 -6.67 5.46 -7.50
C ILE A 220 -6.18 5.77 -6.09
N SER A 221 -6.82 5.19 -5.09
CA SER A 221 -6.46 5.34 -3.67
C SER A 221 -5.06 4.83 -3.39
N ARG A 222 -4.37 5.50 -2.48
CA ARG A 222 -3.04 5.10 -2.03
C ARG A 222 -3.07 4.76 -0.54
N GLY A 223 -2.41 3.67 -0.15
CA GLY A 223 -2.15 3.34 1.25
C GLY A 223 -3.40 3.03 2.08
N LEU A 224 -4.48 2.53 1.49
CA LEU A 224 -5.65 2.00 2.18
C LEU A 224 -5.55 0.48 2.29
N SER A 225 -6.08 -0.27 1.35
CA SER A 225 -5.91 -1.72 1.21
C SER A 225 -5.43 -2.06 -0.19
N TRP A 226 -4.87 -3.25 -0.37
CA TRP A 226 -4.49 -3.74 -1.70
C TRP A 226 -5.70 -3.98 -2.57
N GLU A 227 -6.75 -4.52 -1.97
CA GLU A 227 -8.01 -4.78 -2.65
C GLU A 227 -8.59 -3.49 -3.23
N ARG A 228 -8.67 -2.42 -2.44
CA ARG A 228 -9.19 -1.12 -2.86
C ARG A 228 -8.38 -0.53 -3.99
N THR A 229 -7.05 -0.49 -3.84
CA THR A 229 -6.14 0.07 -4.84
C THR A 229 -6.29 -0.66 -6.18
N VAL A 230 -6.35 -1.99 -6.16
CA VAL A 230 -6.43 -2.80 -7.38
C VAL A 230 -7.83 -2.76 -8.02
N GLU A 231 -8.89 -2.71 -7.23
CA GLU A 231 -10.26 -2.51 -7.76
C GLU A 231 -10.36 -1.19 -8.52
N GLU A 232 -9.83 -0.11 -7.98
CA GLU A 232 -9.85 1.21 -8.62
C GLU A 232 -8.99 1.25 -9.89
N VAL A 233 -7.81 0.57 -9.90
CA VAL A 233 -7.02 0.41 -11.13
C VAL A 233 -7.78 -0.38 -12.18
N ARG A 234 -8.43 -1.48 -11.80
CA ARG A 234 -9.25 -2.30 -12.71
C ARG A 234 -10.40 -1.48 -13.30
N GLU A 235 -11.15 -0.76 -12.47
CA GLU A 235 -12.24 0.11 -12.91
C GLU A 235 -11.71 1.18 -13.89
N ALA A 236 -10.59 1.80 -13.58
CA ALA A 236 -9.96 2.78 -14.47
C ALA A 236 -9.58 2.18 -15.82
N LEU A 237 -8.96 1.00 -15.84
CA LEU A 237 -8.54 0.33 -17.07
C LEU A 237 -9.73 -0.15 -17.91
N LEU A 238 -10.88 -0.42 -17.29
CA LEU A 238 -12.09 -0.82 -18.00
C LEU A 238 -12.89 0.37 -18.54
N ASP A 239 -12.94 1.49 -17.79
CA ASP A 239 -13.92 2.54 -18.04
C ASP A 239 -13.30 3.89 -18.43
N SER A 240 -12.08 4.23 -17.95
CA SER A 240 -11.49 5.54 -18.21
C SER A 240 -10.87 5.64 -19.61
N PRO A 241 -11.32 6.57 -20.48
CA PRO A 241 -10.75 6.75 -21.81
C PRO A 241 -9.25 7.05 -21.83
N ALA A 242 -8.74 7.66 -20.76
CA ALA A 242 -7.33 8.04 -20.64
C ALA A 242 -6.40 6.84 -20.53
N VAL A 243 -6.78 5.82 -19.74
CA VAL A 243 -5.92 4.67 -19.44
C VAL A 243 -6.40 3.34 -20.02
N LYS A 244 -7.67 3.25 -20.43
CA LYS A 244 -8.24 2.08 -21.11
C LYS A 244 -7.42 1.62 -22.34
N PRO A 245 -6.81 2.50 -23.15
CA PRO A 245 -6.00 2.07 -24.28
C PRO A 245 -4.83 1.15 -23.88
N LEU A 246 -4.34 1.19 -22.63
CA LEU A 246 -3.32 0.27 -22.11
C LEU A 246 -3.73 -1.19 -22.19
N THR A 247 -5.03 -1.49 -22.16
CA THR A 247 -5.53 -2.87 -22.30
C THR A 247 -5.38 -3.43 -23.72
N LYS A 248 -4.84 -2.68 -24.68
CA LYS A 248 -4.48 -3.21 -26.00
C LYS A 248 -3.20 -4.06 -25.98
N CYS A 249 -2.26 -3.81 -25.04
CA CYS A 249 -1.05 -4.61 -24.95
C CYS A 249 -1.34 -6.02 -24.44
N ARG A 250 -0.47 -6.99 -24.77
CA ARG A 250 -0.61 -8.37 -24.32
C ARG A 250 -0.37 -8.53 -22.82
N HIS A 251 0.62 -7.83 -22.29
CA HIS A 251 0.90 -7.81 -20.87
C HIS A 251 1.03 -6.38 -20.39
N LEU A 252 0.33 -6.04 -19.32
CA LEU A 252 0.43 -4.75 -18.64
C LEU A 252 0.91 -4.99 -17.21
N ILE A 253 1.98 -4.32 -16.83
CA ILE A 253 2.50 -4.28 -15.46
C ILE A 253 2.31 -2.88 -14.92
N VAL A 254 1.41 -2.74 -13.93
CA VAL A 254 1.22 -1.51 -13.15
C VAL A 254 1.86 -1.70 -11.79
N TRP A 255 2.94 -0.97 -11.51
CA TRP A 255 3.64 -1.13 -10.23
C TRP A 255 3.32 0.00 -9.25
N PHE A 256 3.24 -0.35 -7.96
CA PHE A 256 2.83 0.49 -6.84
C PHE A 256 4.01 0.75 -5.90
N SER A 257 4.82 1.77 -6.20
CA SER A 257 6.07 2.01 -5.46
C SER A 257 6.90 0.72 -5.35
N ALA A 258 7.52 0.43 -4.22
CA ALA A 258 8.26 -0.80 -3.97
C ALA A 258 7.43 -1.86 -3.19
N ASP A 259 6.12 -1.66 -3.13
CA ASP A 259 5.25 -2.44 -2.26
C ASP A 259 4.41 -3.48 -3.02
N GLY A 260 4.19 -3.28 -4.33
CA GLY A 260 3.42 -4.24 -5.13
C GLY A 260 3.40 -3.92 -6.63
N ALA A 261 2.85 -4.86 -7.40
CA ALA A 261 2.58 -4.68 -8.83
C ALA A 261 1.42 -5.57 -9.29
N LEU A 262 0.56 -5.00 -10.12
CA LEU A 262 -0.51 -5.72 -10.82
C LEU A 262 -0.01 -6.13 -12.19
N TRP A 263 -0.14 -7.39 -12.53
CA TRP A 263 0.10 -7.94 -13.85
C TRP A 263 -1.21 -8.37 -14.51
N LEU A 264 -1.59 -7.69 -15.58
CA LEU A 264 -2.68 -8.07 -16.46
C LEU A 264 -2.12 -8.88 -17.63
N ASP A 265 -2.48 -10.15 -17.70
CA ASP A 265 -2.16 -11.07 -18.78
C ASP A 265 -3.36 -11.22 -19.73
N GLN A 266 -3.20 -10.78 -20.96
CA GLN A 266 -4.19 -10.83 -22.02
C GLN A 266 -3.78 -11.79 -23.15
N THR A 267 -3.05 -12.84 -22.82
CA THR A 267 -2.73 -13.92 -23.75
C THR A 267 -4.01 -14.54 -24.31
N ASP A 268 -5.00 -14.74 -23.48
CA ASP A 268 -6.38 -14.98 -23.89
C ASP A 268 -7.21 -13.71 -23.72
N ARG A 269 -7.42 -12.99 -24.81
CA ARG A 269 -8.19 -11.72 -24.79
C ARG A 269 -9.66 -11.89 -24.43
N THR A 270 -10.19 -13.13 -24.53
CA THR A 270 -11.59 -13.42 -24.13
C THR A 270 -11.70 -13.61 -22.61
N ARG A 271 -10.64 -14.07 -21.96
CA ARG A 271 -10.57 -14.33 -20.53
C ARG A 271 -9.23 -13.81 -19.95
N PRO A 272 -9.06 -12.51 -19.86
CA PRO A 272 -7.85 -11.93 -19.27
C PRO A 272 -7.65 -12.42 -17.84
N ARG A 273 -6.40 -12.54 -17.42
CA ARG A 273 -6.04 -12.87 -16.04
C ARG A 273 -5.32 -11.69 -15.42
N ALA A 274 -5.67 -11.38 -14.20
CA ALA A 274 -4.96 -10.36 -13.45
C ALA A 274 -4.41 -10.96 -12.15
N ARG A 275 -3.13 -10.69 -11.86
CA ARG A 275 -2.45 -11.16 -10.66
C ARG A 275 -1.76 -9.98 -9.97
N LEU A 276 -1.92 -9.89 -8.67
CA LEU A 276 -1.27 -8.91 -7.82
C LEU A 276 -0.14 -9.56 -7.05
N ALA A 277 1.08 -9.02 -7.15
CA ALA A 277 2.17 -9.26 -6.21
C ALA A 277 2.21 -8.10 -5.21
N PHE A 278 2.29 -8.36 -3.90
CA PHE A 278 2.15 -7.31 -2.89
C PHE A 278 2.87 -7.61 -1.58
N ASP A 279 3.17 -6.54 -0.82
CA ASP A 279 3.61 -6.66 0.56
C ASP A 279 2.42 -6.98 1.46
N ALA A 280 2.38 -8.18 2.01
CA ALA A 280 1.29 -8.62 2.89
C ALA A 280 1.16 -7.78 4.17
N ARG A 281 2.25 -7.20 4.65
CA ARG A 281 2.32 -6.46 5.93
C ARG A 281 2.25 -4.95 5.77
N GLY A 282 2.18 -4.46 4.54
CA GLY A 282 2.16 -3.05 4.20
C GLY A 282 1.13 -2.70 3.15
N ALA A 283 1.00 -1.42 2.86
CA ALA A 283 0.28 -0.89 1.73
C ALA A 283 1.21 -0.06 0.86
N GLU A 284 0.71 0.35 -0.30
CA GLU A 284 1.45 1.20 -1.22
C GLU A 284 2.03 2.44 -0.54
N GLY A 285 3.32 2.64 -0.69
CA GLY A 285 4.07 3.77 -0.18
C GLY A 285 4.63 3.59 1.23
N GLU A 286 4.25 2.54 1.96
CA GLU A 286 4.73 2.33 3.33
C GLU A 286 6.23 1.98 3.38
N TRP A 287 6.74 1.21 2.40
CA TRP A 287 8.18 0.94 2.33
C TRP A 287 8.98 2.22 2.10
N ARG A 288 8.50 3.04 1.16
CA ARG A 288 9.12 4.34 0.85
C ARG A 288 9.11 5.30 2.05
N ALA A 289 8.04 5.29 2.84
CA ALA A 289 7.89 6.15 4.02
C ALA A 289 8.90 5.86 5.15
N ARG A 290 9.57 4.70 5.13
CA ARG A 290 10.63 4.33 6.09
C ARG A 290 11.92 5.12 5.90
N SER A 291 12.09 5.75 4.73
CA SER A 291 13.31 6.46 4.34
C SER A 291 13.03 7.91 4.00
N GLU A 292 13.95 8.79 4.35
CA GLU A 292 13.94 10.20 3.94
C GLU A 292 14.71 10.39 2.61
N GLY A 293 14.49 11.52 1.94
CA GLY A 293 15.08 11.82 0.63
C GLY A 293 14.38 11.10 -0.51
N TRP A 294 14.85 11.25 -1.74
CA TRP A 294 14.25 10.70 -2.95
C TRP A 294 15.21 9.78 -3.68
N MET A 295 14.68 8.83 -4.43
CA MET A 295 15.43 8.00 -5.36
C MET A 295 14.80 8.06 -6.75
N PHE A 296 15.63 7.79 -7.75
CA PHE A 296 15.23 7.71 -9.17
C PHE A 296 15.57 6.35 -9.74
N GLY A 297 15.10 6.07 -10.95
CA GLY A 297 15.40 4.82 -11.66
C GLY A 297 14.53 3.65 -11.27
N TYR A 298 13.41 3.86 -10.56
CA TYR A 298 12.47 2.79 -10.22
C TYR A 298 11.90 2.10 -11.47
N SER A 299 11.42 2.90 -12.44
CA SER A 299 10.91 2.37 -13.71
C SER A 299 11.98 1.62 -14.49
N THR A 300 13.23 2.11 -14.48
CA THR A 300 14.38 1.43 -15.10
C THR A 300 14.64 0.07 -14.46
N ALA A 301 14.67 -0.01 -13.13
CA ALA A 301 14.88 -1.27 -12.42
C ALA A 301 13.75 -2.28 -12.65
N MET A 302 12.49 -1.83 -12.60
CA MET A 302 11.33 -2.69 -12.87
C MET A 302 11.33 -3.18 -14.32
N THR A 303 11.52 -2.29 -15.29
CA THR A 303 11.57 -2.65 -16.72
C THR A 303 12.72 -3.61 -17.03
N SER A 304 13.89 -3.41 -16.41
CA SER A 304 15.02 -4.34 -16.56
C SER A 304 14.68 -5.73 -16.03
N ALA A 305 14.01 -5.82 -14.87
CA ALA A 305 13.59 -7.10 -14.32
C ALA A 305 12.58 -7.82 -15.23
N ILE A 306 11.62 -7.09 -15.79
CA ILE A 306 10.62 -7.65 -16.72
C ILE A 306 11.31 -8.12 -18.03
N ALA A 307 12.17 -7.30 -18.63
CA ALA A 307 12.88 -7.67 -19.86
C ALA A 307 13.81 -8.87 -19.65
N PHE A 308 14.51 -8.92 -18.52
CA PHE A 308 15.32 -10.09 -18.13
C PHE A 308 14.46 -11.34 -17.94
N GLY A 309 13.30 -11.23 -17.28
CA GLY A 309 12.36 -12.32 -17.09
C GLY A 309 11.79 -12.86 -18.41
N LEU A 310 11.46 -11.97 -19.35
CA LEU A 310 11.04 -12.35 -20.71
C LEU A 310 12.11 -13.15 -21.44
N ALA A 311 13.37 -12.70 -21.39
CA ALA A 311 14.49 -13.39 -22.00
C ALA A 311 14.63 -14.83 -21.46
N ARG A 312 14.57 -14.97 -20.13
CA ARG A 312 14.62 -16.28 -19.47
C ARG A 312 13.41 -17.15 -19.82
N GLY A 313 12.23 -16.54 -19.97
CA GLY A 313 11.00 -17.23 -20.35
C GLY A 313 11.00 -17.77 -21.76
N LEU A 314 11.64 -17.07 -22.72
CA LEU A 314 11.75 -17.53 -24.11
C LEU A 314 12.55 -18.83 -24.23
N ASP A 315 13.52 -19.05 -23.37
CA ASP A 315 14.40 -20.22 -23.39
C ASP A 315 13.90 -21.34 -22.45
N ALA A 316 12.88 -21.05 -21.61
CA ALA A 316 12.35 -22.02 -20.66
C ALA A 316 11.62 -23.18 -21.36
N ARG A 317 11.96 -24.40 -20.95
CA ARG A 317 11.31 -25.65 -21.41
C ARG A 317 10.73 -26.39 -20.19
N ASP A 318 9.67 -27.14 -20.40
CA ASP A 318 9.16 -28.09 -19.43
C ASP A 318 9.95 -29.39 -19.42
N GLU A 319 9.59 -30.35 -18.57
CA GLU A 319 10.23 -31.67 -18.48
C GLU A 319 10.14 -32.48 -19.79
N SER A 320 9.15 -32.14 -20.66
CA SER A 320 8.96 -32.74 -21.97
C SER A 320 9.70 -32.01 -23.08
N GLY A 321 10.46 -30.95 -22.78
CA GLY A 321 11.16 -30.09 -23.71
C GLY A 321 10.29 -29.10 -24.48
N LEU A 322 9.00 -28.95 -24.12
CA LEU A 322 8.10 -27.98 -24.73
C LEU A 322 8.27 -26.58 -24.09
N PRO A 323 8.02 -25.50 -24.85
CA PRO A 323 8.04 -24.15 -24.29
C PRO A 323 7.09 -24.02 -23.11
N ARG A 324 7.59 -23.50 -21.98
CA ARG A 324 6.73 -23.19 -20.84
C ARG A 324 5.87 -21.96 -21.13
N PRO A 325 4.63 -21.89 -20.62
CA PRO A 325 3.85 -20.66 -20.64
C PRO A 325 4.65 -19.54 -19.97
N LEU A 326 4.56 -18.33 -20.52
CA LEU A 326 5.21 -17.18 -19.94
C LEU A 326 4.61 -16.89 -18.54
N ASP A 327 5.46 -16.77 -17.55
CA ASP A 327 5.12 -16.31 -16.20
C ASP A 327 6.08 -15.20 -15.78
N LEU A 328 5.55 -14.00 -15.59
CA LEU A 328 6.28 -12.80 -15.18
C LEU A 328 6.32 -12.59 -13.66
N ALA A 329 5.67 -13.45 -12.87
CA ALA A 329 5.61 -13.27 -11.42
C ALA A 329 7.01 -13.17 -10.80
N GLU A 330 7.93 -14.06 -11.17
CA GLU A 330 9.31 -14.01 -10.66
C GLU A 330 10.05 -12.73 -11.06
N ALA A 331 9.86 -12.26 -12.28
CA ALA A 331 10.43 -11.00 -12.76
C ALA A 331 9.88 -9.79 -11.97
N ILE A 332 8.59 -9.78 -11.67
CA ILE A 332 7.95 -8.76 -10.84
C ILE A 332 8.54 -8.77 -9.42
N HIS A 333 8.66 -9.94 -8.79
CA HIS A 333 9.27 -10.05 -7.46
C HIS A 333 10.70 -9.49 -7.42
N ARG A 334 11.51 -9.79 -8.42
CA ARG A 334 12.89 -9.30 -8.56
C ARG A 334 12.91 -7.79 -8.80
N GLY A 335 11.98 -7.27 -9.62
CA GLY A 335 11.79 -5.85 -9.82
C GLY A 335 11.46 -5.12 -8.51
N LEU A 336 10.47 -5.59 -7.76
CA LEU A 336 10.11 -5.04 -6.46
C LEU A 336 11.27 -5.11 -5.45
N ALA A 337 12.04 -6.20 -5.45
CA ALA A 337 13.23 -6.32 -4.61
C ALA A 337 14.29 -5.28 -4.96
N ALA A 338 14.51 -5.01 -6.26
CA ALA A 338 15.42 -3.98 -6.73
C ALA A 338 14.95 -2.56 -6.33
N LEU A 339 13.65 -2.29 -6.40
CA LEU A 339 13.06 -1.04 -5.94
C LEU A 339 13.26 -0.84 -4.43
N ARG A 340 13.09 -1.90 -3.63
CA ARG A 340 13.33 -1.86 -2.18
C ARG A 340 14.78 -1.55 -1.87
N ASP A 341 15.71 -2.19 -2.57
CA ASP A 341 17.13 -1.90 -2.42
C ASP A 341 17.48 -0.45 -2.75
N LEU A 342 16.92 0.11 -3.84
CA LEU A 342 17.11 1.52 -4.19
C LEU A 342 16.65 2.47 -3.08
N ILE A 343 15.49 2.20 -2.49
CA ILE A 343 14.96 3.01 -1.37
C ILE A 343 15.85 2.88 -0.14
N GLU A 344 16.24 1.65 0.21
CA GLU A 344 16.97 1.39 1.44
C GLU A 344 18.43 1.88 1.37
N ASN A 345 19.11 1.63 0.26
CA ASN A 345 20.55 1.85 0.15
C ASN A 345 20.92 3.09 -0.69
N GLY A 346 19.95 3.79 -1.29
CA GLY A 346 20.20 4.99 -2.09
C GLY A 346 21.20 4.73 -3.21
N HIS A 347 22.05 5.72 -3.53
CA HIS A 347 23.17 5.55 -4.46
C HIS A 347 24.38 4.82 -3.83
N GLY A 348 24.39 4.58 -2.53
CA GLY A 348 25.45 3.91 -1.81
C GLY A 348 25.78 4.61 -0.49
N ARG A 349 26.78 4.11 0.21
CA ARG A 349 27.19 4.64 1.53
C ARG A 349 27.89 5.98 1.41
N VAL A 350 27.67 6.82 2.39
CA VAL A 350 28.40 8.09 2.54
C VAL A 350 29.81 7.79 3.05
N GLY A 351 30.79 8.17 2.27
CA GLY A 351 32.21 7.90 2.54
C GLY A 351 32.89 7.09 1.44
N ASP A 352 32.14 6.48 0.56
CA ASP A 352 32.69 5.86 -0.65
C ASP A 352 33.23 6.96 -1.59
N GLU A 353 34.43 6.80 -2.11
CA GLU A 353 35.01 7.72 -3.09
C GLU A 353 35.45 6.98 -4.36
N PRO A 354 35.05 7.50 -5.54
CA PRO A 354 34.18 8.65 -5.79
C PRO A 354 32.75 8.41 -5.36
N PRO A 355 31.92 9.49 -5.13
CA PRO A 355 30.51 9.32 -4.88
C PRO A 355 29.89 8.48 -6.00
N PRO A 356 29.12 7.44 -5.67
CA PRO A 356 28.60 6.51 -6.67
C PRO A 356 27.54 7.18 -7.54
N GLY A 357 27.48 6.80 -8.81
CA GLY A 357 26.32 7.07 -9.70
C GLY A 357 25.19 6.08 -9.43
N PHE A 358 24.37 5.84 -10.46
CA PHE A 358 23.29 4.84 -10.38
C PHE A 358 23.85 3.45 -10.05
N PRO A 359 23.29 2.71 -9.08
CA PRO A 359 23.94 1.53 -8.49
C PRO A 359 23.76 0.26 -9.32
N VAL A 360 24.19 0.25 -10.60
CA VAL A 360 24.06 -0.87 -11.52
C VAL A 360 24.63 -2.17 -10.94
N ALA A 361 25.86 -2.12 -10.40
CA ALA A 361 26.55 -3.31 -9.86
C ALA A 361 25.81 -3.94 -8.67
N ARG A 362 25.02 -3.16 -7.91
CA ARG A 362 24.23 -3.66 -6.79
C ARG A 362 22.87 -4.20 -7.22
N LEU A 363 22.23 -3.56 -8.19
CA LEU A 363 20.89 -3.95 -8.65
C LEU A 363 20.91 -5.16 -9.58
N ALA A 364 21.94 -5.29 -10.41
CA ALA A 364 22.04 -6.36 -11.38
C ALA A 364 21.96 -7.78 -10.78
N PRO A 365 22.69 -8.12 -9.69
CA PRO A 365 22.54 -9.42 -9.01
C PRO A 365 21.14 -9.62 -8.40
N ILE A 366 20.46 -8.55 -7.97
CA ILE A 366 19.09 -8.63 -7.44
C ILE A 366 18.14 -9.02 -8.57
N ILE A 367 18.21 -8.33 -9.70
CA ILE A 367 17.40 -8.63 -10.89
C ILE A 367 17.65 -10.05 -11.40
N ALA A 368 18.90 -10.49 -11.39
CA ALA A 368 19.28 -11.81 -11.87
C ALA A 368 18.86 -12.95 -10.94
N ASN A 369 19.05 -12.80 -9.61
CA ASN A 369 19.12 -13.93 -8.69
C ASN A 369 18.33 -13.75 -7.39
N SER A 370 17.63 -12.63 -7.16
CA SER A 370 16.88 -12.41 -5.90
C SER A 370 15.88 -13.53 -5.66
N LYS A 371 15.87 -14.04 -4.43
CA LYS A 371 14.90 -15.02 -3.93
C LYS A 371 13.80 -14.38 -3.07
N GLN A 372 13.81 -13.04 -2.96
CA GLN A 372 12.77 -12.33 -2.22
C GLN A 372 11.41 -12.60 -2.88
N ARG A 373 10.42 -12.93 -2.07
CA ARG A 373 9.05 -13.18 -2.51
C ARG A 373 8.10 -12.20 -1.86
N PHE A 374 7.11 -11.81 -2.62
CA PHE A 374 5.95 -11.04 -2.19
C PHE A 374 4.75 -11.97 -2.18
N ALA A 375 3.71 -11.63 -1.43
CA ALA A 375 2.46 -12.35 -1.50
C ALA A 375 1.82 -12.17 -2.89
N GLU A 376 1.06 -13.14 -3.33
CA GLU A 376 0.35 -13.10 -4.60
C GLU A 376 -1.15 -13.37 -4.43
N ALA A 377 -1.96 -12.72 -5.24
CA ALA A 377 -3.40 -12.95 -5.31
C ALA A 377 -3.91 -12.81 -6.75
N ASP A 378 -4.87 -13.66 -7.12
CA ASP A 378 -5.63 -13.46 -8.34
C ASP A 378 -6.63 -12.32 -8.12
N VAL A 379 -6.70 -11.42 -9.08
CA VAL A 379 -7.63 -10.30 -9.09
C VAL A 379 -8.82 -10.66 -9.97
N PRO A 380 -10.06 -10.56 -9.47
CA PRO A 380 -11.24 -10.79 -10.29
C PRO A 380 -11.24 -9.84 -11.49
N TRP A 381 -11.26 -10.40 -12.71
CA TRP A 381 -11.28 -9.66 -13.96
C TRP A 381 -12.44 -10.14 -14.83
N PRO A 382 -13.25 -9.25 -15.41
CA PRO A 382 -14.38 -9.68 -16.25
C PRO A 382 -13.89 -10.30 -17.56
N ALA A 383 -14.64 -11.26 -18.09
CA ALA A 383 -14.44 -11.72 -19.46
C ALA A 383 -14.75 -10.58 -20.45
N SER A 384 -14.20 -10.67 -21.66
CA SER A 384 -14.40 -9.62 -22.67
C SER A 384 -15.88 -9.47 -23.01
N GLY A 385 -16.40 -8.25 -22.87
CA GLY A 385 -17.81 -7.94 -23.09
C GLY A 385 -18.75 -8.22 -21.91
N GLU A 386 -18.24 -8.75 -20.81
CA GLU A 386 -19.01 -8.95 -19.59
C GLU A 386 -18.78 -7.79 -18.60
N ALA A 387 -19.85 -7.40 -17.91
CA ALA A 387 -19.73 -6.49 -16.78
C ALA A 387 -19.21 -7.26 -15.56
N LEU A 388 -18.41 -6.60 -14.73
CA LEU A 388 -17.99 -7.18 -13.45
C LEU A 388 -19.26 -7.50 -12.63
N ALA A 389 -19.34 -8.73 -12.11
CA ALA A 389 -20.44 -9.11 -11.25
C ALA A 389 -20.47 -8.19 -10.02
N LYS A 390 -21.61 -7.53 -9.78
CA LYS A 390 -21.81 -6.75 -8.56
C LYS A 390 -21.98 -7.73 -7.40
N SER A 391 -21.06 -7.67 -6.45
CA SER A 391 -21.16 -8.40 -5.19
C SER A 391 -21.76 -7.48 -4.14
N ASP A 392 -22.57 -8.05 -3.25
CA ASP A 392 -23.16 -7.32 -2.12
C ASP A 392 -22.09 -6.94 -1.06
N HIS A 393 -20.91 -7.55 -1.13
CA HIS A 393 -19.77 -7.21 -0.27
C HIS A 393 -18.49 -7.01 -1.09
N PRO A 394 -17.56 -6.15 -0.63
CA PRO A 394 -16.31 -5.90 -1.33
C PRO A 394 -15.44 -7.16 -1.39
N TRP A 395 -14.77 -7.35 -2.53
CA TRP A 395 -13.81 -8.44 -2.70
C TRP A 395 -12.69 -8.36 -1.67
N MET A 396 -12.32 -9.53 -1.12
CA MET A 396 -11.21 -9.67 -0.17
C MET A 396 -10.24 -10.75 -0.64
N ILE A 397 -8.96 -10.45 -0.62
CA ILE A 397 -7.90 -11.39 -1.01
C ILE A 397 -7.92 -12.63 -0.13
N VAL A 398 -8.25 -12.49 1.15
CA VAL A 398 -8.33 -13.60 2.09
C VAL A 398 -9.38 -14.65 1.73
N GLU A 399 -10.39 -14.27 0.94
CA GLU A 399 -11.42 -15.18 0.41
C GLU A 399 -11.05 -15.80 -0.95
N SER A 400 -9.92 -15.37 -1.54
CA SER A 400 -9.55 -15.76 -2.89
C SER A 400 -9.43 -17.28 -3.05
N SER A 401 -9.60 -17.75 -4.30
CA SER A 401 -9.54 -19.18 -4.65
C SER A 401 -8.15 -19.82 -4.43
N GLN A 402 -7.12 -19.02 -4.15
CA GLN A 402 -5.76 -19.48 -3.92
C GLN A 402 -5.49 -20.05 -2.53
N GLN A 403 -6.49 -20.03 -1.63
CA GLN A 403 -6.33 -20.73 -0.37
C GLN A 403 -6.10 -22.22 -0.62
N PRO A 404 -5.11 -22.84 0.05
CA PRO A 404 -4.93 -24.28 -0.01
C PRO A 404 -6.22 -25.01 0.36
N PRO A 405 -6.56 -26.16 -0.29
CA PRO A 405 -7.82 -26.87 -0.04
C PRO A 405 -8.06 -27.20 1.44
N GLU A 406 -7.01 -27.47 2.18
CA GLU A 406 -7.05 -27.75 3.62
C GLU A 406 -7.46 -26.55 4.50
N LEU A 407 -7.37 -25.33 3.96
CA LEU A 407 -7.81 -24.11 4.64
C LEU A 407 -9.24 -23.69 4.26
N LYS A 408 -9.82 -24.31 3.23
CA LYS A 408 -11.20 -24.06 2.80
C LYS A 408 -12.17 -24.86 3.66
N THR A 409 -12.68 -24.24 4.70
CA THR A 409 -13.61 -24.84 5.66
C THR A 409 -14.91 -24.05 5.75
N PHE A 410 -15.92 -24.61 6.39
CA PHE A 410 -17.16 -23.92 6.70
C PHE A 410 -17.35 -23.84 8.22
N PRO A 411 -17.60 -22.64 8.83
CA PRO A 411 -17.62 -21.32 8.16
C PRO A 411 -16.30 -21.00 7.44
N PRO A 412 -16.34 -20.11 6.43
CA PRO A 412 -15.12 -19.72 5.72
C PRO A 412 -14.03 -19.24 6.67
N LEU A 413 -12.78 -19.48 6.29
CA LEU A 413 -11.56 -19.01 6.99
C LEU A 413 -11.28 -19.67 8.37
N VAL A 414 -12.08 -20.62 8.84
CA VAL A 414 -11.80 -21.32 10.12
C VAL A 414 -10.47 -22.07 10.07
N GLY A 415 -10.16 -22.73 8.95
CA GLY A 415 -8.87 -23.40 8.75
C GLY A 415 -7.69 -22.44 8.88
N LEU A 416 -7.79 -21.26 8.30
CA LEU A 416 -6.78 -20.21 8.40
C LEU A 416 -6.69 -19.64 9.83
N ALA A 417 -7.83 -19.44 10.50
CA ALA A 417 -7.91 -19.03 11.90
C ALA A 417 -7.18 -20.02 12.82
N ARG A 418 -7.41 -21.33 12.64
CA ARG A 418 -6.70 -22.40 13.35
C ARG A 418 -5.19 -22.31 13.12
N GLN A 419 -4.76 -22.20 11.85
CA GLN A 419 -3.34 -22.09 11.52
C GLN A 419 -2.69 -20.88 12.21
N TYR A 420 -3.40 -19.76 12.27
CA TYR A 420 -2.90 -18.56 12.96
C TYR A 420 -2.74 -18.82 14.48
N VAL A 421 -3.73 -19.40 15.13
CA VAL A 421 -3.61 -19.72 16.57
C VAL A 421 -2.45 -20.66 16.83
N LEU A 422 -2.27 -21.70 16.01
CA LEU A 422 -1.25 -22.71 16.21
C LEU A 422 0.17 -22.25 15.84
N ARG A 423 0.32 -21.49 14.74
CA ARG A 423 1.62 -21.16 14.13
C ARG A 423 2.01 -19.68 14.23
N GLY A 424 1.11 -18.82 14.70
CA GLY A 424 1.31 -17.39 14.81
C GLY A 424 1.24 -16.63 13.50
N PRO A 425 1.81 -15.40 13.45
CA PRO A 425 1.66 -14.46 12.35
C PRO A 425 2.07 -14.97 10.98
N ARG A 426 2.95 -15.97 10.91
CA ARG A 426 3.37 -16.58 9.63
C ARG A 426 2.22 -17.20 8.84
N ALA A 427 1.12 -17.58 9.50
CA ALA A 427 -0.06 -18.08 8.81
C ALA A 427 -0.70 -17.02 7.88
N PHE A 428 -0.44 -15.76 8.14
CA PHE A 428 -0.99 -14.64 7.36
C PHE A 428 -0.01 -14.03 6.36
N ASP A 429 1.19 -14.60 6.16
CA ASP A 429 2.20 -14.02 5.28
C ASP A 429 1.76 -13.92 3.79
N ALA A 430 0.73 -14.66 3.40
CA ALA A 430 0.15 -14.60 2.06
C ALA A 430 -1.05 -13.64 1.93
N TYR A 431 -1.48 -12.99 3.01
CA TYR A 431 -2.71 -12.19 3.03
C TYR A 431 -2.45 -10.77 3.50
N PRO A 432 -3.21 -9.77 3.01
CA PRO A 432 -3.11 -8.40 3.49
C PRO A 432 -3.39 -8.32 4.98
N GLN A 433 -2.50 -7.68 5.69
CA GLN A 433 -2.62 -7.46 7.13
C GLN A 433 -2.12 -6.06 7.48
N ALA A 434 -2.62 -5.52 8.58
CA ALA A 434 -2.15 -4.25 9.11
C ALA A 434 -1.92 -4.35 10.61
N LYS A 435 -0.98 -3.53 11.08
CA LYS A 435 -0.64 -3.42 12.49
C LYS A 435 -0.71 -1.96 12.93
N PHE A 436 -1.45 -1.71 14.00
CA PHE A 436 -1.58 -0.40 14.63
C PHE A 436 -1.22 -0.55 16.10
N GLY A 437 0.00 -0.17 16.49
CA GLY A 437 0.49 -0.43 17.83
C GLY A 437 0.41 -1.91 18.23
N LYS A 438 -0.53 -2.24 19.13
CA LYS A 438 -0.80 -3.62 19.60
C LYS A 438 -1.97 -4.30 18.87
N LEU A 439 -2.68 -3.59 18.00
CA LEU A 439 -3.77 -4.14 17.21
C LEU A 439 -3.23 -4.71 15.90
N ASP A 440 -3.37 -6.01 15.72
CA ASP A 440 -3.16 -6.68 14.43
C ASP A 440 -4.54 -6.98 13.81
N THR A 441 -4.72 -6.73 12.50
CA THR A 441 -5.96 -7.02 11.77
C THR A 441 -5.70 -7.49 10.35
N ILE A 442 -6.61 -8.31 9.82
CA ILE A 442 -6.65 -8.82 8.45
C ILE A 442 -7.99 -8.49 7.76
N ASP A 443 -8.92 -7.89 8.49
CA ASP A 443 -10.20 -7.47 7.94
C ASP A 443 -10.02 -6.21 7.08
N ARG A 444 -10.34 -6.30 5.79
CA ARG A 444 -10.21 -5.20 4.83
C ARG A 444 -10.87 -3.91 5.30
N ASN A 445 -12.11 -4.00 5.80
CA ASN A 445 -12.87 -2.81 6.21
C ASN A 445 -12.22 -2.12 7.41
N GLU A 446 -11.72 -2.93 8.37
CA GLU A 446 -11.00 -2.40 9.52
C GLU A 446 -9.67 -1.77 9.11
N ILE A 447 -8.90 -2.42 8.23
CA ILE A 447 -7.64 -1.89 7.67
C ILE A 447 -7.87 -0.53 7.01
N GLU A 448 -8.85 -0.43 6.11
CA GLU A 448 -9.16 0.81 5.37
C GLU A 448 -9.58 1.93 6.33
N THR A 449 -10.47 1.63 7.28
CA THR A 449 -10.96 2.60 8.25
C THR A 449 -9.82 3.12 9.14
N LEU A 450 -9.05 2.23 9.76
CA LEU A 450 -7.98 2.62 10.67
C LEU A 450 -6.85 3.38 9.96
N ARG A 451 -6.49 2.99 8.72
CA ARG A 451 -5.54 3.74 7.91
C ARG A 451 -6.05 5.13 7.52
N SER A 452 -7.34 5.25 7.21
CA SER A 452 -7.96 6.54 6.91
C SER A 452 -7.92 7.47 8.15
N LEU A 453 -8.35 6.97 9.30
CA LEU A 453 -8.31 7.73 10.56
C LEU A 453 -6.88 8.16 10.93
N ARG A 454 -5.91 7.24 10.85
CA ARG A 454 -4.49 7.55 11.09
C ARG A 454 -4.00 8.66 10.18
N ARG A 455 -4.34 8.62 8.89
CA ARG A 455 -3.97 9.66 7.92
C ARG A 455 -4.58 11.01 8.27
N MET A 456 -5.86 11.03 8.66
CA MET A 456 -6.54 12.26 9.09
C MET A 456 -5.87 12.85 10.34
N MET A 457 -5.51 12.02 11.31
CA MET A 457 -4.79 12.45 12.51
C MET A 457 -3.41 13.04 12.18
N PHE A 458 -2.63 12.40 11.30
CA PHE A 458 -1.34 12.95 10.84
C PHE A 458 -1.51 14.28 10.10
N ALA A 459 -2.50 14.37 9.20
CA ALA A 459 -2.77 15.60 8.47
C ALA A 459 -3.21 16.74 9.40
N TYR A 460 -3.98 16.42 10.44
CA TYR A 460 -4.38 17.37 11.47
C TYR A 460 -3.19 17.81 12.33
N ASP A 461 -2.33 16.86 12.71
CA ASP A 461 -1.14 17.16 13.51
C ASP A 461 -0.13 18.07 12.78
N ALA A 462 -0.06 17.95 11.45
CA ALA A 462 0.76 18.84 10.63
C ALA A 462 0.26 20.31 10.59
N GLN A 463 -1.00 20.56 10.95
CA GLN A 463 -1.56 21.91 10.99
C GLN A 463 -1.07 22.68 12.21
N ARG A 464 -0.56 23.90 12.00
CA ARG A 464 -0.07 24.74 13.11
C ARG A 464 -1.19 25.30 14.00
N ARG A 465 -2.29 25.71 13.38
CA ARG A 465 -3.43 26.37 14.05
C ARG A 465 -4.75 25.95 13.40
N PRO A 466 -5.24 24.75 13.67
CA PRO A 466 -6.55 24.34 13.18
C PRO A 466 -7.65 25.21 13.81
N SER A 467 -8.70 25.49 13.06
CA SER A 467 -9.83 26.31 13.52
C SER A 467 -10.74 25.59 14.50
N GLN A 468 -10.77 24.27 14.43
CA GLN A 468 -11.64 23.39 15.20
C GLN A 468 -10.95 22.07 15.57
N PRO A 469 -11.39 21.39 16.63
CA PRO A 469 -10.96 20.03 16.94
C PRO A 469 -11.30 19.04 15.82
N LEU A 470 -10.45 18.02 15.63
CA LEU A 470 -10.76 16.88 14.77
C LEU A 470 -11.66 15.92 15.57
N SER A 471 -12.83 15.58 15.04
CA SER A 471 -13.88 14.87 15.78
C SER A 471 -14.25 13.54 15.13
N PHE A 472 -14.13 12.42 15.87
CA PHE A 472 -14.45 11.07 15.40
C PHE A 472 -15.53 10.40 16.23
N GLY A 473 -16.45 9.67 15.57
CA GLY A 473 -17.38 8.76 16.24
C GLY A 473 -16.84 7.31 16.25
N VAL A 474 -16.97 6.62 17.38
CA VAL A 474 -16.62 5.21 17.52
C VAL A 474 -17.83 4.44 18.00
N PHE A 475 -18.34 3.55 17.17
CA PHE A 475 -19.54 2.78 17.41
C PHE A 475 -19.21 1.29 17.47
N GLY A 476 -20.04 0.53 18.15
CA GLY A 476 -19.87 -0.90 18.26
C GLY A 476 -20.62 -1.47 19.46
N PRO A 477 -20.93 -2.77 19.44
CA PRO A 477 -21.62 -3.41 20.56
C PRO A 477 -20.79 -3.31 21.85
N PRO A 478 -21.44 -3.43 23.02
CA PRO A 478 -20.73 -3.49 24.30
C PRO A 478 -19.65 -4.57 24.28
N GLY A 479 -18.46 -4.25 24.77
CA GLY A 479 -17.35 -5.20 24.79
C GLY A 479 -16.65 -5.44 23.44
N ALA A 480 -16.94 -4.68 22.37
CA ALA A 480 -16.26 -4.84 21.09
C ALA A 480 -14.78 -4.36 21.06
N GLY A 481 -14.36 -3.59 22.07
CA GLY A 481 -13.00 -3.05 22.14
C GLY A 481 -12.87 -1.63 21.53
N LYS A 482 -13.93 -0.82 21.59
CA LYS A 482 -13.99 0.52 20.99
C LYS A 482 -12.78 1.41 21.32
N SER A 483 -12.46 1.56 22.59
CA SER A 483 -11.32 2.38 23.02
C SER A 483 -9.97 1.82 22.58
N PHE A 484 -9.84 0.50 22.51
CA PHE A 484 -8.56 -0.15 22.22
C PHE A 484 -8.03 0.22 20.82
N GLY A 485 -8.84 0.05 19.76
CA GLY A 485 -8.40 0.28 18.37
C GLY A 485 -7.98 1.74 18.11
N VAL A 486 -8.82 2.70 18.48
CA VAL A 486 -8.52 4.13 18.26
C VAL A 486 -7.38 4.62 19.13
N LYS A 487 -7.22 4.09 20.34
CA LYS A 487 -6.11 4.42 21.24
C LYS A 487 -4.76 4.02 20.61
N GLN A 488 -4.67 2.86 19.95
CA GLN A 488 -3.43 2.44 19.29
C GLN A 488 -2.99 3.43 18.21
N ILE A 489 -3.92 3.95 17.42
CA ILE A 489 -3.62 4.94 16.38
C ILE A 489 -3.25 6.29 17.00
N ALA A 490 -4.03 6.73 17.99
CA ALA A 490 -3.80 8.01 18.66
C ALA A 490 -2.43 8.06 19.35
N GLU A 491 -2.03 6.97 20.02
CA GLU A 491 -0.71 6.85 20.66
C GLU A 491 0.44 6.83 19.64
N GLU A 492 0.22 6.24 18.45
CA GLU A 492 1.20 6.24 17.35
C GLU A 492 1.44 7.65 16.81
N VAL A 493 0.39 8.46 16.66
CA VAL A 493 0.47 9.80 16.04
C VAL A 493 0.89 10.87 17.05
N PHE A 494 0.30 10.88 18.25
CA PHE A 494 0.43 11.98 19.23
C PHE A 494 1.25 11.59 20.47
N GLY A 495 1.64 10.31 20.58
CA GLY A 495 2.31 9.77 21.75
C GLY A 495 1.35 9.36 22.89
N PRO A 496 1.80 8.44 23.78
CA PRO A 496 0.95 7.88 24.83
C PRO A 496 0.50 8.93 25.87
N GLN A 497 1.26 10.01 26.04
CA GLN A 497 0.91 11.10 26.94
C GLN A 497 -0.25 11.97 26.45
N ALA A 498 -0.65 11.87 25.15
CA ALA A 498 -1.73 12.68 24.59
C ALA A 498 -3.12 12.23 25.03
N TRP A 499 -3.28 10.98 25.45
CA TRP A 499 -4.56 10.36 25.75
C TRP A 499 -5.18 10.89 27.06
N LEU A 500 -6.43 11.33 26.99
CA LEU A 500 -7.30 11.69 28.11
C LEU A 500 -8.61 10.92 27.94
N GLU A 501 -9.16 10.39 29.02
CA GLU A 501 -10.36 9.57 28.98
C GLU A 501 -11.40 10.10 29.97
N PHE A 502 -12.60 10.36 29.48
CA PHE A 502 -13.73 10.90 30.23
C PHE A 502 -14.96 10.03 29.98
N ASN A 503 -15.59 9.56 31.05
CA ASN A 503 -16.84 8.82 30.93
C ASN A 503 -18.03 9.76 31.25
N LEU A 504 -18.80 10.09 30.22
CA LEU A 504 -19.91 11.07 30.36
C LEU A 504 -21.09 10.54 31.18
N SER A 505 -21.22 9.21 31.33
CA SER A 505 -22.23 8.62 32.19
C SER A 505 -21.97 8.88 33.69
N GLN A 506 -20.74 9.25 34.06
CA GLN A 506 -20.35 9.54 35.42
C GLN A 506 -20.43 11.04 35.76
N PHE A 507 -20.73 11.90 34.76
CA PHE A 507 -20.83 13.32 34.96
C PHE A 507 -22.21 13.74 35.51
N ASN A 508 -22.20 14.50 36.58
CA ASN A 508 -23.45 14.96 37.24
C ASN A 508 -24.06 16.19 36.56
N GLY A 509 -23.21 17.04 35.94
CA GLY A 509 -23.70 18.26 35.29
C GLY A 509 -22.62 19.01 34.50
N ALA A 510 -22.97 20.19 34.00
CA ALA A 510 -22.09 21.04 33.22
C ALA A 510 -20.73 21.36 33.87
N PRO A 511 -20.60 21.52 35.21
CA PRO A 511 -19.29 21.76 35.83
C PRO A 511 -18.30 20.66 35.59
N ASP A 512 -18.73 19.37 35.58
CA ASP A 512 -17.83 18.22 35.32
C ASP A 512 -17.32 18.27 33.89
N LEU A 513 -18.17 18.58 32.91
CA LEU A 513 -17.81 18.72 31.50
C LEU A 513 -16.86 19.90 31.28
N ILE A 514 -17.11 21.06 31.94
CA ILE A 514 -16.23 22.22 31.90
C ILE A 514 -14.85 21.85 32.47
N GLY A 515 -14.80 21.13 33.60
CA GLY A 515 -13.57 20.65 34.21
C GLY A 515 -12.77 19.72 33.26
N ALA A 516 -13.47 18.88 32.51
CA ALA A 516 -12.83 18.05 31.48
C ALA A 516 -12.24 18.87 30.32
N PHE A 517 -12.97 19.92 29.85
CA PHE A 517 -12.41 20.80 28.82
C PHE A 517 -11.20 21.61 29.31
N HIS A 518 -11.17 22.00 30.57
CA HIS A 518 -9.97 22.61 31.16
C HIS A 518 -8.77 21.68 31.13
N GLN A 519 -8.94 20.38 31.46
CA GLN A 519 -7.86 19.40 31.36
C GLN A 519 -7.34 19.25 29.92
N VAL A 520 -8.25 19.22 28.91
CA VAL A 520 -7.86 19.18 27.49
C VAL A 520 -7.07 20.43 27.12
N ARG A 521 -7.56 21.62 27.50
CA ARG A 521 -6.91 22.90 27.24
C ARG A 521 -5.52 22.97 27.86
N ASP A 522 -5.39 22.61 29.14
CA ASP A 522 -4.15 22.69 29.88
C ASP A 522 -3.09 21.77 29.24
N LYS A 523 -3.52 20.61 28.75
CA LYS A 523 -2.66 19.69 27.99
C LYS A 523 -2.26 20.29 26.63
N ALA A 524 -3.15 20.93 25.93
CA ALA A 524 -2.85 21.63 24.67
C ALA A 524 -1.85 22.78 24.88
N LEU A 525 -1.99 23.53 25.99
CA LEU A 525 -1.08 24.60 26.36
C LEU A 525 0.32 24.09 26.72
N SER A 526 0.45 22.85 27.16
CA SER A 526 1.77 22.23 27.41
C SER A 526 2.53 21.82 26.12
N GLY A 527 1.96 22.09 24.93
CA GLY A 527 2.56 21.80 23.64
C GLY A 527 2.30 20.37 23.12
N VAL A 528 1.45 19.61 23.79
CA VAL A 528 0.98 18.28 23.36
C VAL A 528 -0.37 18.45 22.66
N THR A 529 -0.59 17.79 21.53
CA THR A 529 -1.93 17.70 20.94
C THR A 529 -2.74 16.64 21.70
N PRO A 530 -3.68 17.02 22.61
CA PRO A 530 -4.43 16.05 23.41
C PRO A 530 -5.46 15.32 22.55
N VAL A 531 -5.68 14.05 22.89
CA VAL A 531 -6.76 13.21 22.37
C VAL A 531 -7.72 12.95 23.52
N ALA A 532 -8.89 13.60 23.49
CA ALA A 532 -9.94 13.43 24.47
C ALA A 532 -10.91 12.34 24.01
N PHE A 533 -10.91 11.23 24.72
CA PHE A 533 -11.83 10.12 24.52
C PHE A 533 -13.05 10.30 25.42
N TRP A 534 -14.22 10.51 24.80
CA TRP A 534 -15.49 10.73 25.47
C TRP A 534 -16.31 9.44 25.43
N ASP A 535 -16.22 8.64 26.48
CA ASP A 535 -16.94 7.37 26.58
C ASP A 535 -18.40 7.60 26.98
N GLU A 536 -19.27 6.75 26.45
CA GLU A 536 -20.73 6.81 26.69
C GLU A 536 -21.36 8.18 26.43
N PHE A 537 -20.92 8.85 25.34
CA PHE A 537 -21.41 10.19 24.98
C PHE A 537 -22.90 10.24 24.66
N ASP A 538 -23.49 9.10 24.33
CA ASP A 538 -24.91 8.90 24.03
C ASP A 538 -25.74 8.46 25.24
N SER A 539 -25.15 8.46 26.44
CA SER A 539 -25.83 8.18 27.71
C SER A 539 -26.89 9.18 28.06
N ASP A 540 -27.73 8.86 29.04
CA ASP A 540 -28.82 9.74 29.57
C ASP A 540 -29.69 10.33 28.46
N SER A 541 -30.11 9.53 27.50
CA SER A 541 -30.93 9.98 26.38
C SER A 541 -30.32 11.17 25.62
N TYR A 542 -29.02 11.05 25.29
CA TYR A 542 -28.26 12.04 24.51
C TYR A 542 -28.08 13.39 25.20
N LYS A 543 -28.08 13.44 26.52
CA LYS A 543 -28.02 14.66 27.33
C LYS A 543 -26.89 15.61 26.94
N TRP A 544 -25.69 15.06 26.64
CA TRP A 544 -24.48 15.82 26.46
C TRP A 544 -24.26 16.39 25.03
N LEU A 545 -25.03 15.92 24.04
CA LEU A 545 -24.77 16.30 22.64
C LEU A 545 -24.81 17.81 22.42
N LYS A 546 -25.77 18.51 23.03
CA LYS A 546 -25.91 19.96 22.89
C LYS A 546 -24.68 20.72 23.40
N ASP A 547 -24.13 20.28 24.54
CA ASP A 547 -23.01 20.97 25.20
C ASP A 547 -21.67 20.72 24.52
N LEU A 548 -21.58 19.64 23.72
CA LEU A 548 -20.40 19.27 22.91
C LEU A 548 -20.32 20.03 21.58
N LEU A 549 -21.42 20.61 21.08
CA LEU A 549 -21.47 21.22 19.73
C LEU A 549 -20.52 22.41 19.57
N ALA A 550 -20.54 23.37 20.49
CA ALA A 550 -19.68 24.54 20.41
C ALA A 550 -18.20 24.19 20.53
N PRO A 551 -17.79 23.29 21.45
CA PRO A 551 -16.41 22.73 21.45
C PRO A 551 -15.98 22.09 20.14
N MET A 552 -16.84 21.30 19.50
CA MET A 552 -16.54 20.66 18.22
C MET A 552 -16.43 21.66 17.06
N GLN A 553 -17.33 22.63 17.01
CA GLN A 553 -17.44 23.55 15.87
C GLN A 553 -16.45 24.72 15.97
N ASP A 554 -16.36 25.33 17.16
CA ASP A 554 -15.62 26.58 17.33
C ASP A 554 -14.34 26.42 18.15
N GLY A 555 -14.05 25.20 18.64
CA GLY A 555 -12.92 24.94 19.53
C GLY A 555 -12.98 25.71 20.83
N ARG A 556 -14.19 26.04 21.30
CA ARG A 556 -14.42 26.88 22.49
C ARG A 556 -15.47 26.27 23.39
N PHE A 557 -15.35 26.54 24.70
CA PHE A 557 -16.37 26.26 25.68
C PHE A 557 -16.62 27.48 26.55
N GLN A 558 -17.80 27.55 27.15
CA GLN A 558 -18.19 28.66 28.01
C GLN A 558 -18.21 28.25 29.48
N GLU A 559 -17.64 29.09 30.33
CA GLU A 559 -17.74 29.02 31.79
C GLU A 559 -18.37 30.33 32.29
N GLY A 560 -19.63 30.27 32.65
CA GLY A 560 -20.40 31.47 32.91
C GLY A 560 -20.51 32.37 31.68
N GLN A 561 -19.96 33.57 31.75
CA GLN A 561 -19.89 34.52 30.62
C GLN A 561 -18.53 34.53 29.90
N VAL A 562 -17.59 33.73 30.35
CA VAL A 562 -16.23 33.68 29.75
C VAL A 562 -16.16 32.56 28.72
N SER A 563 -15.70 32.91 27.53
CA SER A 563 -15.41 31.92 26.48
C SER A 563 -13.94 31.54 26.51
N HIS A 564 -13.65 30.26 26.66
CA HIS A 564 -12.33 29.68 26.68
C HIS A 564 -12.03 28.95 25.37
N TRP A 565 -10.86 29.17 24.80
CA TRP A 565 -10.37 28.40 23.66
C TRP A 565 -9.72 27.11 24.16
N ILE A 566 -10.09 25.96 23.54
CA ILE A 566 -9.59 24.65 23.95
C ILE A 566 -8.16 24.41 23.42
N GLY A 567 -7.86 24.90 22.22
CA GLY A 567 -6.61 24.64 21.55
C GLY A 567 -6.70 23.50 20.51
N LYS A 568 -5.56 23.16 19.93
CA LYS A 568 -5.44 22.04 19.00
C LYS A 568 -5.65 20.73 19.76
N CYS A 569 -6.69 19.97 19.42
CA CYS A 569 -7.03 18.71 20.07
C CYS A 569 -7.85 17.79 19.16
N VAL A 570 -7.92 16.52 19.51
CA VAL A 570 -8.75 15.51 18.85
C VAL A 570 -9.83 15.04 19.81
N PHE A 571 -11.09 15.01 19.36
CA PHE A 571 -12.21 14.43 20.09
C PHE A 571 -12.57 13.07 19.52
N ILE A 572 -12.71 12.07 20.37
CA ILE A 572 -13.15 10.74 20.01
C ILE A 572 -14.37 10.40 20.88
N PHE A 573 -15.53 10.24 20.25
CA PHE A 573 -16.79 9.98 20.93
C PHE A 573 -17.14 8.50 20.79
N ALA A 574 -17.14 7.75 21.89
CA ALA A 574 -17.52 6.34 21.91
C ALA A 574 -18.95 6.15 22.41
N GLY A 575 -19.81 5.64 21.54
CA GLY A 575 -21.21 5.36 21.86
C GLY A 575 -21.38 3.98 22.52
N GLY A 576 -22.30 3.88 23.49
CA GLY A 576 -22.70 2.64 24.15
C GLY A 576 -24.00 2.03 23.60
N THR A 577 -24.85 2.84 22.99
CA THR A 577 -26.22 2.46 22.58
C THR A 577 -26.34 1.99 21.13
N SER A 578 -25.46 2.43 20.25
CA SER A 578 -25.52 2.14 18.81
C SER A 578 -24.37 1.24 18.34
N ALA A 579 -24.69 0.17 17.61
CA ALA A 579 -23.70 -0.75 17.09
C ALA A 579 -22.93 -0.18 15.89
N THR A 580 -23.54 0.72 15.13
CA THR A 580 -22.94 1.38 13.97
C THR A 580 -23.27 2.86 13.92
N TYR A 581 -22.48 3.63 13.17
CA TYR A 581 -22.75 5.04 12.89
C TYR A 581 -24.13 5.26 12.26
N LYS A 582 -24.58 4.35 11.39
CA LYS A 582 -25.90 4.43 10.74
C LYS A 582 -27.07 4.23 11.72
N GLU A 583 -26.81 3.51 12.81
CA GLU A 583 -27.80 3.27 13.88
C GLU A 583 -27.78 4.35 14.97
N PHE A 584 -26.89 5.33 14.87
CA PHE A 584 -26.83 6.41 15.85
C PHE A 584 -28.06 7.31 15.78
N GLY A 585 -28.86 7.28 16.84
CA GLY A 585 -30.13 7.99 16.94
C GLY A 585 -31.32 7.06 17.13
N PRO A 586 -32.55 7.57 17.00
CA PRO A 586 -33.77 6.77 17.11
C PRO A 586 -33.83 5.73 16.00
N ALA A 587 -34.21 4.50 16.35
CA ALA A 587 -34.37 3.42 15.38
C ALA A 587 -35.38 3.80 14.28
N GLU A 588 -35.21 3.26 13.05
CA GLU A 588 -36.22 3.37 12.02
C GLU A 588 -37.56 2.77 12.54
N GLY A 589 -38.63 3.56 12.50
CA GLY A 589 -39.91 3.15 13.09
C GLY A 589 -40.10 3.52 14.59
N ALA A 590 -39.14 4.22 15.21
CA ALA A 590 -39.33 4.82 16.50
C ALA A 590 -40.50 5.81 16.48
N ASP A 591 -41.17 5.99 17.62
CA ASP A 591 -42.24 6.95 17.77
C ASP A 591 -41.75 8.39 17.54
N ASP A 592 -42.72 9.28 17.32
CA ASP A 592 -42.40 10.67 17.01
C ASP A 592 -41.81 11.40 18.22
N ASP A 593 -42.08 10.94 19.45
CA ASP A 593 -41.50 11.50 20.66
C ASP A 593 -40.01 11.22 20.76
N ALA A 594 -39.58 9.98 20.51
CA ALA A 594 -38.15 9.62 20.49
C ALA A 594 -37.36 10.41 19.43
N LYS A 595 -37.97 10.63 18.25
CA LYS A 595 -37.37 11.44 17.17
C LYS A 595 -37.29 12.91 17.58
N LEU A 596 -38.36 13.42 18.21
CA LEU A 596 -38.39 14.78 18.71
C LEU A 596 -37.36 15.01 19.81
N GLN A 597 -37.24 14.08 20.77
CA GLN A 597 -36.24 14.17 21.83
C GLN A 597 -34.80 14.18 21.27
N PHE A 598 -34.49 13.33 20.32
CA PHE A 598 -33.17 13.30 19.65
C PHE A 598 -32.90 14.63 18.93
N THR A 599 -33.90 15.23 18.27
CA THR A 599 -33.78 16.52 17.60
C THR A 599 -33.59 17.66 18.62
N LEU A 600 -34.34 17.65 19.71
CA LEU A 600 -34.21 18.63 20.79
C LEU A 600 -32.84 18.57 21.49
N ARG A 601 -32.23 17.38 21.56
CA ARG A 601 -30.88 17.15 22.05
C ARG A 601 -29.81 17.48 21.02
N LYS A 602 -30.19 17.98 19.84
CA LYS A 602 -29.25 18.32 18.75
C LYS A 602 -28.50 17.15 18.16
N GLY A 603 -29.08 15.96 18.16
CA GLY A 603 -28.50 14.76 17.59
C GLY A 603 -28.09 14.90 16.12
N PRO A 604 -28.97 15.37 15.21
CA PRO A 604 -28.61 15.59 13.81
C PRO A 604 -27.47 16.59 13.62
N ASP A 605 -27.46 17.68 14.43
CA ASP A 605 -26.38 18.67 14.41
C ASP A 605 -25.04 18.05 14.86
N PHE A 606 -25.04 17.21 15.88
CA PHE A 606 -23.88 16.50 16.37
C PHE A 606 -23.34 15.50 15.31
N HIS A 607 -24.25 14.73 14.71
CA HIS A 607 -23.92 13.76 13.68
C HIS A 607 -23.21 14.40 12.49
N SER A 608 -23.65 15.59 12.06
CA SER A 608 -23.05 16.33 10.94
C SER A 608 -21.66 16.93 11.23
N ARG A 609 -21.23 16.96 12.52
CA ARG A 609 -19.93 17.50 12.93
C ARG A 609 -18.86 16.44 13.15
N LEU A 610 -19.20 15.18 12.97
CA LEU A 610 -18.20 14.12 12.99
C LEU A 610 -17.46 14.10 11.64
N ASP A 611 -16.14 14.27 11.68
CA ASP A 611 -15.26 14.23 10.49
C ASP A 611 -15.15 12.82 9.92
N ALA A 612 -15.19 11.80 10.79
CA ALA A 612 -15.18 10.40 10.40
C ALA A 612 -15.74 9.50 11.53
N PHE A 613 -15.87 8.22 11.21
CA PHE A 613 -16.32 7.23 12.19
C PHE A 613 -15.60 5.88 12.03
N TYR A 614 -15.63 5.10 13.11
CA TYR A 614 -15.15 3.73 13.16
C TYR A 614 -16.20 2.82 13.77
N ASN A 615 -16.66 1.84 13.00
CA ASN A 615 -17.56 0.80 13.48
C ASN A 615 -16.75 -0.42 13.92
N VAL A 616 -16.64 -0.64 15.22
CA VAL A 616 -15.86 -1.74 15.80
C VAL A 616 -16.69 -3.00 15.81
N VAL A 617 -16.22 -4.04 15.14
CA VAL A 617 -17.00 -5.28 14.99
C VAL A 617 -16.83 -6.26 16.17
N GLY A 618 -15.65 -6.35 16.72
CA GLY A 618 -15.36 -7.30 17.83
C GLY A 618 -15.32 -8.79 17.40
N PRO A 619 -15.37 -9.74 18.37
CA PRO A 619 -15.21 -11.17 18.08
C PRO A 619 -16.50 -11.86 17.60
N ASN A 620 -17.65 -11.23 17.77
CA ASN A 620 -18.92 -11.81 17.34
C ASN A 620 -19.15 -11.53 15.85
N PRO A 621 -19.84 -12.40 15.11
CA PRO A 621 -20.33 -12.09 13.78
C PRO A 621 -21.13 -10.78 13.79
N ARG A 622 -21.05 -10.00 12.72
CA ARG A 622 -21.90 -8.83 12.56
C ARG A 622 -23.36 -9.23 12.53
N GLU A 623 -24.20 -8.45 13.18
CA GLU A 623 -25.65 -8.63 13.15
C GLU A 623 -26.29 -7.34 12.66
N PRO A 624 -26.47 -7.16 11.34
CA PRO A 624 -27.07 -5.94 10.78
C PRO A 624 -28.50 -5.77 11.29
N PRO A 625 -29.04 -4.55 11.28
CA PRO A 625 -30.44 -4.32 11.60
C PRO A 625 -31.35 -5.14 10.67
N PRO A 626 -32.51 -5.62 11.16
CA PRO A 626 -33.43 -6.37 10.33
C PRO A 626 -33.92 -5.52 9.15
N PRO A 627 -34.37 -6.16 8.05
CA PRO A 627 -34.91 -5.46 6.88
C PRO A 627 -36.07 -4.50 7.26
N LYS A 628 -36.23 -3.43 6.50
CA LYS A 628 -37.27 -2.40 6.72
C LYS A 628 -38.69 -2.98 6.72
N GLU A 629 -38.88 -4.04 5.93
CA GLU A 629 -40.17 -4.75 5.82
C GLU A 629 -40.50 -5.56 7.10
N THR A 630 -39.50 -5.93 7.87
CA THR A 630 -39.66 -6.73 9.10
C THR A 630 -38.82 -6.16 10.26
N PRO A 631 -39.07 -4.94 10.70
CA PRO A 631 -38.22 -4.25 11.68
C PRO A 631 -38.16 -4.90 13.07
N LYS A 632 -39.08 -5.78 13.38
CA LYS A 632 -39.14 -6.57 14.65
C LYS A 632 -38.54 -7.97 14.53
N ALA A 633 -38.02 -8.35 13.36
CA ALA A 633 -37.36 -9.65 13.22
C ALA A 633 -36.08 -9.71 14.07
N PRO A 634 -35.72 -10.87 14.60
CA PRO A 634 -34.45 -11.02 15.33
C PRO A 634 -33.29 -10.77 14.39
N ARG A 635 -32.25 -10.09 14.91
CA ARG A 635 -31.00 -9.92 14.17
C ARG A 635 -30.38 -11.28 13.92
N ARG A 636 -29.77 -11.43 12.75
CA ARG A 636 -29.06 -12.67 12.35
C ARG A 636 -27.63 -12.32 11.97
N PRO A 637 -26.70 -13.30 12.15
CA PRO A 637 -25.33 -13.13 11.65
C PRO A 637 -25.33 -12.81 10.15
N ASP A 638 -24.50 -11.84 9.78
CA ASP A 638 -24.27 -11.42 8.42
C ASP A 638 -23.42 -12.47 7.68
N PRO A 639 -23.93 -13.15 6.65
CA PRO A 639 -23.14 -14.11 5.87
C PRO A 639 -21.90 -13.49 5.21
N ALA A 640 -21.91 -12.18 5.00
CA ALA A 640 -20.79 -11.45 4.42
C ALA A 640 -19.67 -11.16 5.43
N ASP A 641 -19.89 -11.43 6.73
CA ASP A 641 -18.84 -11.30 7.76
C ASP A 641 -18.01 -12.58 7.87
N VAL A 642 -17.27 -12.90 6.82
CA VAL A 642 -16.42 -14.11 6.76
C VAL A 642 -15.19 -14.03 7.67
N CYS A 643 -14.80 -12.82 8.12
CA CYS A 643 -13.59 -12.59 8.90
C CYS A 643 -13.74 -12.81 10.41
N PHE A 644 -14.95 -13.13 10.95
CA PHE A 644 -15.11 -13.27 12.38
C PHE A 644 -14.23 -14.35 13.03
N PRO A 645 -13.95 -15.53 12.38
CA PRO A 645 -13.04 -16.51 12.97
C PRO A 645 -11.60 -16.00 13.08
N LEU A 646 -11.18 -15.16 12.11
CA LEU A 646 -9.84 -14.56 12.12
C LEU A 646 -9.71 -13.51 13.22
N ARG A 647 -10.74 -12.68 13.46
CA ARG A 647 -10.77 -11.75 14.58
C ARG A 647 -10.67 -12.47 15.92
N ARG A 648 -11.38 -13.60 16.08
CA ARG A 648 -11.26 -14.47 17.27
C ARG A 648 -9.86 -15.03 17.41
N ALA A 649 -9.28 -15.55 16.34
CA ALA A 649 -7.93 -16.12 16.35
C ALA A 649 -6.87 -15.10 16.79
N LEU A 650 -6.95 -13.87 16.29
CA LEU A 650 -6.09 -12.75 16.71
C LEU A 650 -6.23 -12.46 18.20
N MET A 651 -7.47 -12.38 18.70
CA MET A 651 -7.76 -12.13 20.12
C MET A 651 -7.32 -13.31 21.02
N ILE A 652 -7.55 -14.55 20.61
CA ILE A 652 -7.13 -15.74 21.35
C ILE A 652 -5.61 -15.68 21.55
N ARG A 653 -4.86 -15.51 20.48
CA ARG A 653 -3.41 -15.53 20.57
C ARG A 653 -2.85 -14.36 21.37
N SER A 654 -3.42 -13.16 21.22
CA SER A 654 -3.05 -11.98 21.99
C SER A 654 -3.28 -12.15 23.49
N ASN A 655 -4.32 -12.86 23.91
CA ASN A 655 -4.69 -13.05 25.33
C ASN A 655 -4.03 -14.26 26.02
N LEU A 656 -3.51 -15.23 25.24
CA LEU A 656 -2.80 -16.37 25.81
C LEU A 656 -1.49 -15.99 26.51
N GLY A 657 -0.89 -14.87 26.14
CA GLY A 657 0.38 -14.41 26.73
C GLY A 657 1.61 -15.20 26.28
N CYS A 658 1.48 -16.01 25.22
CA CYS A 658 2.58 -16.77 24.61
C CYS A 658 3.48 -15.88 23.77
N ALA A 659 4.71 -16.35 23.51
CA ALA A 659 5.59 -15.67 22.55
C ALA A 659 4.91 -15.57 21.17
N ARG A 660 5.11 -14.43 20.48
CA ARG A 660 4.41 -14.11 19.22
C ARG A 660 4.56 -15.22 18.17
N ASP A 661 5.74 -15.82 18.05
CA ASP A 661 6.06 -16.86 17.06
C ASP A 661 6.06 -18.30 17.64
N ALA A 662 5.59 -18.48 18.88
CA ALA A 662 5.52 -19.81 19.49
C ALA A 662 4.57 -20.71 18.68
N ARG A 663 4.97 -21.97 18.49
CA ARG A 663 4.03 -23.00 18.03
C ARG A 663 3.28 -23.53 19.23
N LEU A 664 1.96 -23.51 19.17
CA LEU A 664 1.11 -23.96 20.25
C LEU A 664 0.64 -25.40 20.00
N ASP A 665 0.61 -26.19 21.08
CA ASP A 665 -0.04 -27.48 21.13
C ASP A 665 -1.42 -27.28 21.78
N PHE A 666 -2.44 -27.12 20.96
CA PHE A 666 -3.79 -26.76 21.37
C PHE A 666 -4.75 -27.92 21.14
N ASP A 667 -5.56 -28.25 22.14
CA ASP A 667 -6.66 -29.17 21.98
C ASP A 667 -7.59 -28.73 20.84
N SER A 668 -7.79 -29.62 19.85
CA SER A 668 -8.48 -29.26 18.61
C SER A 668 -9.93 -28.88 18.82
N ASP A 669 -10.63 -29.65 19.66
CA ASP A 669 -12.06 -29.47 19.93
C ASP A 669 -12.30 -28.19 20.74
N LEU A 670 -11.39 -27.91 21.69
CA LEU A 670 -11.41 -26.66 22.44
C LEU A 670 -11.16 -25.45 21.52
N LEU A 671 -10.19 -25.56 20.60
CA LEU A 671 -9.91 -24.48 19.64
C LEU A 671 -11.11 -24.21 18.74
N ASP A 672 -11.77 -25.24 18.26
CA ASP A 672 -12.98 -25.12 17.47
C ASP A 672 -14.13 -24.49 18.25
N ALA A 673 -14.35 -24.92 19.47
CA ALA A 673 -15.35 -24.32 20.33
C ALA A 673 -15.13 -22.84 20.55
N LEU A 674 -13.86 -22.39 20.74
CA LEU A 674 -13.50 -20.97 20.85
C LEU A 674 -13.68 -20.20 19.55
N LEU A 675 -13.39 -20.80 18.41
CA LEU A 675 -13.51 -20.15 17.10
C LEU A 675 -14.96 -20.11 16.60
N LEU A 676 -15.80 -21.10 16.94
CA LEU A 676 -17.09 -21.33 16.31
C LEU A 676 -18.30 -21.10 17.19
N VAL A 677 -18.13 -20.95 18.52
CA VAL A 677 -19.26 -20.63 19.40
C VAL A 677 -20.10 -19.49 18.82
N PRO A 678 -21.45 -19.59 18.75
CA PRO A 678 -22.26 -18.60 18.05
C PRO A 678 -22.02 -17.18 18.55
N LYS A 679 -21.91 -16.99 19.86
CA LYS A 679 -21.80 -15.68 20.47
C LYS A 679 -21.00 -15.70 21.76
N TYR A 680 -20.17 -14.69 21.96
CA TYR A 680 -19.61 -14.30 23.25
C TYR A 680 -20.50 -13.22 23.87
N GLU A 681 -21.12 -13.50 25.02
CA GLU A 681 -22.16 -12.68 25.62
C GLU A 681 -21.72 -11.22 25.87
N HIS A 682 -20.48 -11.04 26.32
CA HIS A 682 -19.89 -9.72 26.55
C HIS A 682 -18.76 -9.41 25.55
N GLY A 683 -18.86 -9.96 24.33
CA GLY A 683 -17.90 -9.70 23.25
C GLY A 683 -16.45 -10.06 23.62
N ALA A 684 -15.52 -9.15 23.36
CA ALA A 684 -14.09 -9.35 23.63
C ALA A 684 -13.77 -9.61 25.11
N ARG A 685 -14.56 -9.05 26.03
CA ARG A 685 -14.36 -9.29 27.47
C ARG A 685 -14.62 -10.75 27.84
N SER A 686 -15.65 -11.37 27.26
CA SER A 686 -15.93 -12.80 27.47
C SER A 686 -14.83 -13.67 26.88
N LEU A 687 -14.45 -13.43 25.64
CA LEU A 687 -13.35 -14.16 25.00
C LEU A 687 -12.04 -14.01 25.79
N GLN A 688 -11.70 -12.79 26.22
CA GLN A 688 -10.50 -12.53 27.01
C GLN A 688 -10.47 -13.33 28.31
N LYS A 689 -11.59 -13.34 29.06
CA LYS A 689 -11.66 -14.08 30.35
C LYS A 689 -11.53 -15.57 30.14
N MET A 690 -12.23 -16.14 29.17
CA MET A 690 -12.10 -17.54 28.82
C MET A 690 -10.66 -17.93 28.41
N VAL A 691 -10.05 -17.16 27.50
CA VAL A 691 -8.70 -17.44 27.04
C VAL A 691 -7.65 -17.20 28.13
N SER A 692 -7.86 -16.23 29.03
CA SER A 692 -6.92 -15.97 30.12
C SER A 692 -6.84 -17.13 31.11
N SER A 693 -7.92 -17.93 31.30
CA SER A 693 -7.90 -19.13 32.11
C SER A 693 -7.10 -20.29 31.49
N LEU A 694 -6.94 -20.23 30.15
CA LEU A 694 -6.24 -21.27 29.38
C LEU A 694 -4.73 -20.98 29.24
N ARG A 695 -4.18 -19.97 29.88
CA ARG A 695 -2.77 -19.61 29.75
C ARG A 695 -1.87 -20.77 30.12
N PRO A 696 -1.04 -21.27 29.20
CA PRO A 696 -0.22 -22.44 29.43
C PRO A 696 0.90 -22.15 30.42
N GLN A 697 1.15 -23.05 31.36
CA GLN A 697 2.25 -22.95 32.32
C GLN A 697 3.61 -23.20 31.66
N ASP A 698 3.66 -24.06 30.65
CA ASP A 698 4.85 -24.33 29.84
C ASP A 698 5.02 -23.35 28.64
N GLY A 699 4.12 -22.39 28.48
CA GLY A 699 4.11 -21.40 27.41
C GLY A 699 3.55 -21.90 26.08
N VAL A 700 3.21 -23.17 25.92
CA VAL A 700 2.80 -23.75 24.63
C VAL A 700 1.62 -24.71 24.66
N THR A 701 1.38 -25.44 25.78
CA THR A 701 0.39 -26.51 25.84
C THR A 701 -0.94 -26.05 26.41
N ILE A 702 -2.00 -26.07 25.61
CA ILE A 702 -3.36 -25.68 26.00
C ILE A 702 -4.29 -26.85 25.90
N ARG A 703 -4.96 -27.19 27.05
CA ARG A 703 -5.84 -28.32 27.17
C ARG A 703 -7.22 -27.92 27.70
N ARG A 704 -8.24 -28.66 27.30
CA ARG A 704 -9.63 -28.46 27.76
C ARG A 704 -9.77 -28.51 29.31
N SER A 705 -8.93 -29.27 29.99
CA SER A 705 -8.91 -29.35 31.46
C SER A 705 -8.57 -28.04 32.19
N ALA A 706 -8.04 -27.02 31.44
CA ALA A 706 -7.78 -25.72 32.00
C ALA A 706 -8.99 -24.76 31.93
N LEU A 707 -10.12 -25.20 31.33
CA LEU A 707 -11.34 -24.41 31.31
C LEU A 707 -11.89 -24.17 32.72
N PRO A 708 -12.51 -23.01 32.96
CA PRO A 708 -13.23 -22.80 34.23
C PRO A 708 -14.44 -23.71 34.35
N PRO A 709 -15.03 -23.83 35.57
CA PRO A 709 -16.24 -24.63 35.77
C PRO A 709 -17.39 -24.22 34.84
N PRO A 710 -18.30 -25.15 34.46
CA PRO A 710 -19.40 -24.86 33.51
C PRO A 710 -20.23 -23.63 33.86
N ALA A 711 -20.54 -23.42 35.17
CA ALA A 711 -21.28 -22.24 35.60
C ALA A 711 -20.56 -20.89 35.28
N VAL A 712 -19.24 -20.90 35.18
CA VAL A 712 -18.46 -19.73 34.77
C VAL A 712 -18.44 -19.59 33.25
N ILE A 713 -18.38 -20.71 32.51
CA ILE A 713 -18.47 -20.73 31.05
C ILE A 713 -19.81 -20.14 30.61
N ASP A 714 -20.93 -20.53 31.25
CA ASP A 714 -22.28 -20.06 30.95
C ASP A 714 -22.47 -18.52 31.10
N VAL A 715 -21.60 -17.86 31.86
CA VAL A 715 -21.59 -16.38 31.96
C VAL A 715 -21.06 -15.76 30.66
N HIS A 716 -20.24 -16.47 29.90
CA HIS A 716 -19.49 -15.92 28.78
C HIS A 716 -19.98 -16.39 27.40
N VAL A 717 -20.54 -17.62 27.36
CA VAL A 717 -21.04 -18.27 26.14
C VAL A 717 -22.21 -19.19 26.49
N ASP A 718 -23.02 -19.61 25.50
CA ASP A 718 -23.92 -20.75 25.69
C ASP A 718 -23.09 -22.01 25.84
N GLY A 719 -23.00 -22.54 27.05
CA GLY A 719 -22.20 -23.72 27.38
C GLY A 719 -22.61 -24.97 26.59
N LYS A 720 -23.89 -25.15 26.27
CA LYS A 720 -24.35 -26.25 25.42
C LYS A 720 -23.88 -26.15 23.99
N ALA A 721 -23.82 -24.94 23.46
CA ALA A 721 -23.30 -24.66 22.10
C ALA A 721 -21.77 -24.77 22.09
N PHE A 722 -21.10 -24.43 23.18
CA PHE A 722 -19.65 -24.54 23.34
C PHE A 722 -19.15 -25.99 23.49
N ASP A 723 -19.97 -26.89 24.04
CA ASP A 723 -19.65 -28.30 24.22
C ASP A 723 -19.95 -29.17 22.99
N ARG A 724 -20.65 -28.65 21.99
CA ARG A 724 -20.92 -29.31 20.71
C ARG A 724 -19.81 -29.10 19.70
#